data_71817b990271574b2e00098b9455e41f
#
_entry.id   71817b990271574b2e00098b9455e41f
#
_cell.length_a   1.000
_cell.length_b   1.000
_cell.length_c   1.000
_cell.angle_alpha   90.00
_cell.angle_beta   90.00
_cell.angle_gamma   90.00
#
_symmetry.space_group_name_H-M   'P 1'
#
loop_
_entity.id
_entity.type
_entity.pdbx_description
1 polymer ?
#
loop_
_entity_poly.entity_id
_entity_poly.type
_entity_poly.pdbx_seq_one_letter_code
_entity_poly.pdbx_strand_id
1 'polypeptide(L)'
;MTEDSKYKLNLPETSFPMRGDLAKREPAWLKEWQDKKLYARIRKARAGAKKFILHDGPPYANGDIHIGHAVNKILKDMIVKAKTMSGFDAPYVPGWDCHGLPIELMVEKTHGKEIAPAKFRELCREYAKEQVERQKKDFVRLGVLGDWDQPYLTMDFKTEADIMRALGEIYRNGYLYQGSKPVHWCVDCGSALAEAEVEYEDVNSPAIDVGFKVVDQAALLKVFSVDISAPVHAVIWTTTPWTLPANQAVSVHPELDYDLIQTSKGLLILARELAQATLARYSEEGARVLASCKGASLNGLMLNHPFDERQVPVICGEHVTTDAGTGLVHTAAAHGNDDWLVMRANFPNEKPRVLIGADGKFFTSDLVELTAIRGLSRQDANKVILGLMQENGSLIASARLNHSFPHCWRHKTPLMQLATHQWFIGMNETDASGKSLREYANQAVDNTEFFPSWGRARLEAMIKNRPDWCVSRQRNWGVPMPLFVHKETGEPHPQTSELLEKVCLQVEAQGIEAWFSLDGAAFLAVNAPANAAQYKKVTDTLDVWFDSGSTHAAVLKRRPELQHPADLYLEGSDQHRGWFQSSLLTGCAIDGRAPYEALLTHGFVVDGAGHKMSKSKGNVVAPQKVMDTYGADILRLWVASTDYSGELTISDEILKRVAESYRRIRNTLRFLMANLADFDEKKDLLPVDQWMEIDRYALVLTEKLQTEILGDFDRYEFHLAVQKFVGFCSEDLGSFYLDILKDRLYTTGETSHARRAAQSALHHITHAMMRLMAPILSFTANEIWQTLGLDKDATVFEELWYQLPAHGLGVDRIQAWEAIIEVRGLAAKEIEVLRAAGQVGSSLQAELELHASGAKFDALNSLNEDLRFAMITSSAKVYKAVDEANEKILVKASAHTKCDRCWHYREDVGVNAEHPSICGRCVSNLFGQGEQRTHA
;
A
#
# COMPACT_ATOMS: atom_id res chain seq x y z
N MET A 1 -40.18 28.89 -4.42
CA MET A 1 -41.65 28.70 -4.53
C MET A 1 -42.23 29.46 -3.38
N THR A 2 -43.06 30.46 -3.67
CA THR A 2 -43.62 31.38 -2.70
C THR A 2 -44.72 30.72 -1.87
N GLU A 3 -44.81 31.03 -0.57
CA GLU A 3 -45.80 30.56 0.40
C GLU A 3 -47.31 30.83 0.05
N ASP A 4 -47.59 31.35 -1.11
CA ASP A 4 -48.92 31.80 -1.55
C ASP A 4 -49.63 30.86 -2.55
N SER A 5 -49.37 29.55 -2.54
CA SER A 5 -50.18 28.70 -3.40
C SER A 5 -51.54 28.44 -2.73
N LYS A 6 -52.63 28.87 -3.39
CA LYS A 6 -54.02 28.71 -2.98
C LYS A 6 -54.37 27.20 -2.71
N TYR A 7 -53.55 26.29 -3.20
CA TYR A 7 -53.78 24.84 -3.12
C TYR A 7 -52.59 24.11 -2.49
N LYS A 8 -52.83 23.30 -1.46
CA LYS A 8 -51.82 22.54 -0.71
C LYS A 8 -51.04 21.58 -1.61
N LEU A 9 -49.72 21.58 -1.49
CA LEU A 9 -48.81 20.58 -2.02
C LEU A 9 -48.15 19.84 -0.87
N ASN A 10 -47.83 18.55 -1.07
CA ASN A 10 -47.03 17.80 -0.10
C ASN A 10 -45.55 18.08 -0.32
N LEU A 11 -45.09 19.25 0.16
CA LEU A 11 -43.68 19.65 -0.04
C LEU A 11 -42.80 18.85 0.91
N PRO A 12 -41.63 18.39 0.44
CA PRO A 12 -40.73 17.60 1.23
C PRO A 12 -40.03 18.46 2.28
N GLU A 13 -39.98 17.95 3.53
CA GLU A 13 -39.29 18.57 4.65
C GLU A 13 -38.34 17.57 5.29
N THR A 14 -37.17 18.03 5.74
CA THR A 14 -36.22 17.17 6.46
C THR A 14 -35.27 17.97 7.33
N SER A 15 -34.93 17.41 8.47
CA SER A 15 -33.85 17.92 9.33
C SER A 15 -32.45 17.66 8.77
N PHE A 16 -32.32 16.83 7.74
CA PHE A 16 -31.05 16.56 7.05
C PHE A 16 -30.60 17.79 6.27
N PRO A 17 -29.51 18.47 6.67
CA PRO A 17 -29.15 19.76 6.08
C PRO A 17 -28.62 19.60 4.65
N MET A 18 -28.85 20.62 3.82
CA MET A 18 -28.35 20.65 2.44
C MET A 18 -26.82 20.62 2.38
N ARG A 19 -26.17 21.34 3.28
CA ARG A 19 -24.69 21.36 3.40
C ARG A 19 -24.25 20.35 4.42
N GLY A 20 -23.23 19.55 4.10
CA GLY A 20 -22.67 18.56 5.00
C GLY A 20 -21.94 19.18 6.17
N ASP A 21 -21.23 20.29 5.94
CA ASP A 21 -20.34 20.97 6.90
C ASP A 21 -19.46 19.96 7.67
N LEU A 22 -18.96 18.97 6.95
CA LEU A 22 -18.32 17.78 7.47
C LEU A 22 -17.16 18.11 8.41
N ALA A 23 -16.27 18.99 7.99
CA ALA A 23 -15.11 19.41 8.79
C ALA A 23 -15.48 19.84 10.21
N LYS A 24 -16.66 20.47 10.38
CA LYS A 24 -17.15 20.96 11.68
C LYS A 24 -17.98 19.93 12.44
N ARG A 25 -18.70 19.07 11.73
CA ARG A 25 -19.68 18.16 12.34
C ARG A 25 -19.12 16.79 12.68
N GLU A 26 -18.20 16.28 11.87
CA GLU A 26 -17.56 14.96 12.07
C GLU A 26 -16.91 14.81 13.47
N PRO A 27 -16.21 15.80 14.03
CA PRO A 27 -15.65 15.66 15.38
C PRO A 27 -16.69 15.37 16.47
N ALA A 28 -17.90 15.88 16.34
CA ALA A 28 -18.98 15.60 17.28
C ALA A 28 -19.51 14.17 17.16
N TRP A 29 -19.69 13.67 15.92
CA TRP A 29 -20.06 12.28 15.69
C TRP A 29 -18.97 11.30 16.14
N LEU A 30 -17.71 11.64 15.91
CA LEU A 30 -16.59 10.84 16.37
C LEU A 30 -16.58 10.73 17.90
N LYS A 31 -16.81 11.83 18.61
CA LYS A 31 -16.95 11.81 20.05
C LYS A 31 -18.11 10.93 20.51
N GLU A 32 -19.26 11.01 19.83
CA GLU A 32 -20.41 10.15 20.11
C GLU A 32 -20.06 8.67 19.93
N TRP A 33 -19.32 8.30 18.86
CA TRP A 33 -18.87 6.92 18.63
C TRP A 33 -17.98 6.42 19.77
N GLN A 34 -17.09 7.27 20.27
CA GLN A 34 -16.20 6.94 21.38
C GLN A 34 -16.98 6.80 22.69
N ASP A 35 -17.86 7.76 23.00
CA ASP A 35 -18.68 7.76 24.23
C ASP A 35 -19.60 6.50 24.28
N LYS A 36 -20.13 6.09 23.12
CA LYS A 36 -20.94 4.88 22.96
C LYS A 36 -20.15 3.59 22.84
N LYS A 37 -18.80 3.65 22.84
CA LYS A 37 -17.91 2.50 22.62
C LYS A 37 -18.28 1.69 21.37
N LEU A 38 -18.47 2.39 20.26
CA LEU A 38 -19.00 1.83 19.01
C LEU A 38 -18.23 0.59 18.56
N TYR A 39 -16.90 0.61 18.56
CA TYR A 39 -16.08 -0.54 18.16
C TYR A 39 -16.40 -1.80 18.98
N ALA A 40 -16.45 -1.70 20.30
CA ALA A 40 -16.77 -2.82 21.18
C ALA A 40 -18.19 -3.39 20.91
N ARG A 41 -19.14 -2.52 20.58
CA ARG A 41 -20.51 -2.91 20.22
C ARG A 41 -20.56 -3.69 18.92
N ILE A 42 -19.84 -3.21 17.91
CA ILE A 42 -19.71 -3.91 16.62
C ILE A 42 -19.11 -5.32 16.85
N ARG A 43 -18.04 -5.43 17.67
CA ARG A 43 -17.46 -6.74 18.02
C ARG A 43 -18.48 -7.66 18.69
N LYS A 44 -19.27 -7.12 19.62
CA LYS A 44 -20.33 -7.88 20.29
C LYS A 44 -21.42 -8.33 19.31
N ALA A 45 -21.81 -7.47 18.35
CA ALA A 45 -22.82 -7.80 17.34
C ALA A 45 -22.36 -8.91 16.37
N ARG A 46 -21.07 -9.13 16.22
CA ARG A 46 -20.47 -10.15 15.34
C ARG A 46 -19.83 -11.31 16.11
N ALA A 47 -20.00 -11.36 17.43
CA ALA A 47 -19.41 -12.41 18.26
C ALA A 47 -19.87 -13.82 17.80
N GLY A 48 -18.90 -14.70 17.57
CA GLY A 48 -19.14 -16.06 17.10
C GLY A 48 -19.33 -16.22 15.59
N ALA A 49 -19.31 -15.15 14.81
CA ALA A 49 -19.29 -15.21 13.36
C ALA A 49 -17.91 -15.67 12.84
N LYS A 50 -17.84 -16.07 11.56
CA LYS A 50 -16.57 -16.38 10.90
C LYS A 50 -15.65 -15.17 10.95
N LYS A 51 -14.39 -15.37 11.37
CA LYS A 51 -13.41 -14.30 11.41
C LYS A 51 -12.95 -13.90 10.01
N PHE A 52 -12.65 -12.62 9.86
CA PHE A 52 -11.86 -12.07 8.77
C PHE A 52 -10.80 -11.16 9.39
N ILE A 53 -9.55 -11.54 9.27
CA ILE A 53 -8.43 -10.83 9.89
C ILE A 53 -7.65 -10.06 8.85
N LEU A 54 -7.78 -8.73 8.90
CA LEU A 54 -6.86 -7.81 8.25
C LEU A 54 -5.84 -7.38 9.29
N HIS A 55 -4.61 -7.91 9.19
CA HIS A 55 -3.55 -7.53 10.12
C HIS A 55 -2.96 -6.18 9.75
N ASP A 56 -2.81 -5.31 10.73
CA ASP A 56 -2.25 -3.98 10.50
C ASP A 56 -0.72 -4.03 10.45
N GLY A 57 -0.12 -3.64 9.32
CA GLY A 57 1.30 -3.33 9.27
C GLY A 57 1.57 -2.10 10.12
N PRO A 58 2.48 -2.20 11.11
CA PRO A 58 2.65 -1.14 12.08
C PRO A 58 3.36 0.07 11.44
N PRO A 59 2.71 1.24 11.36
CA PRO A 59 3.41 2.46 10.97
C PRO A 59 4.48 2.79 11.99
N TYR A 60 5.53 3.47 11.55
CA TYR A 60 6.64 3.84 12.40
C TYR A 60 6.25 4.99 13.33
N ALA A 61 6.54 4.85 14.63
CA ALA A 61 6.18 5.82 15.67
C ALA A 61 7.10 7.06 15.64
N ASN A 62 7.08 7.81 14.54
CA ASN A 62 7.91 9.00 14.34
C ASN A 62 7.29 10.02 13.40
N GLY A 63 6.91 11.18 13.93
CA GLY A 63 6.38 12.30 13.17
C GLY A 63 4.88 12.21 12.86
N ASP A 64 4.39 13.21 12.12
CA ASP A 64 2.99 13.28 11.70
C ASP A 64 2.67 12.23 10.64
N ILE A 65 1.41 11.82 10.58
CA ILE A 65 0.93 11.03 9.45
C ILE A 65 0.96 11.86 8.16
N HIS A 66 1.27 11.22 7.07
CA HIS A 66 1.20 11.80 5.72
C HIS A 66 0.04 11.20 4.94
N ILE A 67 -0.22 11.74 3.75
CA ILE A 67 -1.35 11.33 2.92
C ILE A 67 -1.34 9.83 2.56
N GLY A 68 -0.16 9.24 2.39
CA GLY A 68 -0.02 7.79 2.18
C GLY A 68 -0.51 6.96 3.36
N HIS A 69 -0.23 7.38 4.60
CA HIS A 69 -0.82 6.75 5.79
C HIS A 69 -2.34 6.87 5.82
N ALA A 70 -2.88 8.02 5.39
CA ALA A 70 -4.33 8.20 5.32
C ALA A 70 -4.97 7.26 4.29
N VAL A 71 -4.38 7.12 3.08
CA VAL A 71 -4.83 6.15 2.06
C VAL A 71 -4.84 4.75 2.64
N ASN A 72 -3.74 4.31 3.23
CA ASN A 72 -3.57 2.99 3.82
C ASN A 72 -4.65 2.67 4.87
N LYS A 73 -4.81 3.54 5.86
CA LYS A 73 -5.77 3.34 6.95
C LYS A 73 -7.23 3.43 6.50
N ILE A 74 -7.54 4.30 5.52
CA ILE A 74 -8.88 4.39 4.95
C ILE A 74 -9.23 3.12 4.18
N LEU A 75 -8.33 2.59 3.34
CA LEU A 75 -8.54 1.33 2.62
C LEU A 75 -8.80 0.17 3.59
N LYS A 76 -7.97 0.03 4.63
CA LYS A 76 -8.15 -0.98 5.68
C LYS A 76 -9.51 -0.87 6.34
N ASP A 77 -9.91 0.33 6.74
CA ASP A 77 -11.18 0.58 7.40
C ASP A 77 -12.38 0.28 6.50
N MET A 78 -12.31 0.64 5.22
CA MET A 78 -13.36 0.31 4.25
C MET A 78 -13.54 -1.20 4.11
N ILE A 79 -12.44 -1.96 4.02
CA ILE A 79 -12.47 -3.42 3.93
C ILE A 79 -13.05 -4.02 5.21
N VAL A 80 -12.56 -3.61 6.36
CA VAL A 80 -13.03 -4.12 7.67
C VAL A 80 -14.52 -3.84 7.87
N LYS A 81 -14.99 -2.63 7.54
CA LYS A 81 -16.42 -2.28 7.60
C LYS A 81 -17.24 -3.10 6.61
N ALA A 82 -16.80 -3.24 5.36
CA ALA A 82 -17.50 -4.03 4.36
C ALA A 82 -17.62 -5.51 4.79
N LYS A 83 -16.53 -6.12 5.25
CA LYS A 83 -16.55 -7.50 5.76
C LYS A 83 -17.42 -7.65 7.02
N THR A 84 -17.38 -6.68 7.93
CA THR A 84 -18.29 -6.65 9.11
C THR A 84 -19.76 -6.62 8.69
N MET A 85 -20.10 -5.78 7.71
CA MET A 85 -21.46 -5.69 7.18
C MET A 85 -21.87 -6.89 6.31
N SER A 86 -20.88 -7.64 5.80
CA SER A 86 -21.08 -8.95 5.17
C SER A 86 -21.29 -10.10 6.18
N GLY A 87 -21.23 -9.81 7.48
CA GLY A 87 -21.49 -10.77 8.55
C GLY A 87 -20.25 -11.43 9.15
N PHE A 88 -19.04 -11.00 8.78
CA PHE A 88 -17.82 -11.51 9.42
C PHE A 88 -17.57 -10.83 10.76
N ASP A 89 -16.93 -11.56 11.67
CA ASP A 89 -16.22 -10.98 12.81
C ASP A 89 -14.85 -10.51 12.32
N ALA A 90 -14.75 -9.21 12.00
CA ALA A 90 -13.56 -8.59 11.45
C ALA A 90 -12.92 -7.62 12.46
N PRO A 91 -12.22 -8.11 13.51
CA PRO A 91 -11.52 -7.27 14.45
C PRO A 91 -10.35 -6.55 13.76
N TYR A 92 -10.16 -5.28 14.09
CA TYR A 92 -9.03 -4.50 13.64
C TYR A 92 -8.25 -3.97 14.83
N VAL A 93 -7.03 -4.49 15.00
CA VAL A 93 -6.11 -4.08 16.06
C VAL A 93 -4.99 -3.27 15.43
N PRO A 94 -4.98 -1.94 15.61
CA PRO A 94 -3.92 -1.09 15.07
C PRO A 94 -2.61 -1.36 15.79
N GLY A 95 -1.49 -1.16 15.10
CA GLY A 95 -0.16 -1.34 15.67
C GLY A 95 0.80 -0.23 15.35
N TRP A 96 1.93 -0.19 16.07
CA TRP A 96 3.06 0.71 15.82
C TRP A 96 4.39 0.02 15.97
N ASP A 97 5.31 0.36 15.06
CA ASP A 97 6.72 0.01 15.16
C ASP A 97 7.48 1.11 15.92
N CYS A 98 8.08 0.73 17.06
CA CYS A 98 8.54 1.67 18.08
C CYS A 98 10.05 1.66 18.32
N HIS A 99 10.84 0.85 17.57
CA HIS A 99 12.29 0.76 17.77
C HIS A 99 13.08 1.35 16.60
N GLY A 100 14.39 1.46 16.75
CA GLY A 100 15.33 1.72 15.69
C GLY A 100 15.82 3.17 15.54
N LEU A 101 16.65 3.36 14.55
CA LEU A 101 17.45 4.56 14.32
C LEU A 101 16.66 5.88 14.21
N PRO A 102 15.51 5.97 13.55
CA PRO A 102 14.82 7.26 13.43
C PRO A 102 14.40 7.86 14.78
N ILE A 103 14.06 7.02 15.75
CA ILE A 103 13.72 7.45 17.12
C ILE A 103 15.00 7.85 17.86
N GLU A 104 16.06 7.04 17.79
CA GLU A 104 17.38 7.36 18.38
C GLU A 104 17.85 8.74 17.95
N LEU A 105 17.83 9.03 16.64
CA LEU A 105 18.26 10.32 16.09
C LEU A 105 17.42 11.51 16.58
N MET A 106 16.14 11.32 16.80
CA MET A 106 15.28 12.38 17.34
C MET A 106 15.60 12.66 18.81
N VAL A 107 15.87 11.61 19.58
CA VAL A 107 16.30 11.75 20.99
C VAL A 107 17.68 12.39 21.06
N GLU A 108 18.64 11.95 20.24
CA GLU A 108 19.97 12.57 20.18
C GLU A 108 19.91 14.05 19.78
N LYS A 109 19.07 14.39 18.81
CA LYS A 109 18.87 15.78 18.37
C LYS A 109 18.31 16.67 19.46
N THR A 110 17.44 16.10 20.32
CA THR A 110 16.74 16.85 21.37
C THR A 110 17.55 16.93 22.64
N HIS A 111 18.26 15.86 23.02
CA HIS A 111 18.94 15.72 24.32
C HIS A 111 20.48 15.64 24.23
N GLY A 112 21.04 15.61 23.01
CA GLY A 112 22.48 15.41 22.77
C GLY A 112 22.89 13.94 22.67
N LYS A 113 24.18 13.69 22.39
CA LYS A 113 24.71 12.32 22.18
C LYS A 113 25.28 11.68 23.45
N GLU A 114 25.65 12.47 24.44
CA GLU A 114 26.28 11.99 25.68
C GLU A 114 25.23 11.67 26.75
N ILE A 115 24.48 10.58 26.58
CA ILE A 115 23.44 10.14 27.48
C ILE A 115 23.77 8.71 27.95
N ALA A 116 23.58 8.44 29.24
CA ALA A 116 23.73 7.08 29.75
C ALA A 116 22.77 6.11 29.02
N PRO A 117 23.23 4.91 28.59
CA PRO A 117 22.44 4.02 27.73
C PRO A 117 21.04 3.69 28.25
N ALA A 118 20.90 3.43 29.56
CA ALA A 118 19.58 3.16 30.16
C ALA A 118 18.64 4.35 30.07
N LYS A 119 19.14 5.57 30.34
CA LYS A 119 18.35 6.80 30.22
C LYS A 119 18.02 7.11 28.76
N PHE A 120 18.93 6.81 27.85
CA PHE A 120 18.67 6.96 26.41
C PHE A 120 17.50 6.08 25.95
N ARG A 121 17.47 4.81 26.35
CA ARG A 121 16.35 3.89 26.04
C ARG A 121 15.04 4.33 26.65
N GLU A 122 15.06 4.87 27.88
CA GLU A 122 13.88 5.44 28.50
C GLU A 122 13.32 6.61 27.69
N LEU A 123 14.18 7.56 27.27
CA LEU A 123 13.80 8.69 26.44
C LEU A 123 13.27 8.26 25.05
N CYS A 124 13.85 7.23 24.44
CA CYS A 124 13.34 6.66 23.19
C CYS A 124 11.93 6.10 23.36
N ARG A 125 11.67 5.36 24.44
CA ARG A 125 10.36 4.80 24.77
C ARG A 125 9.32 5.91 25.02
N GLU A 126 9.69 6.96 25.75
CA GLU A 126 8.82 8.11 25.99
C GLU A 126 8.47 8.83 24.69
N TYR A 127 9.49 9.11 23.86
CA TYR A 127 9.29 9.72 22.55
C TYR A 127 8.35 8.88 21.66
N ALA A 128 8.58 7.58 21.56
CA ALA A 128 7.74 6.70 20.77
C ALA A 128 6.29 6.72 21.24
N LYS A 129 6.03 6.68 22.56
CA LYS A 129 4.67 6.80 23.14
C LYS A 129 3.99 8.10 22.74
N GLU A 130 4.70 9.20 22.78
CA GLU A 130 4.16 10.51 22.38
C GLU A 130 3.77 10.51 20.88
N GLN A 131 4.62 9.94 20.03
CA GLN A 131 4.32 9.85 18.59
C GLN A 131 3.14 8.91 18.30
N VAL A 132 3.01 7.80 18.99
CA VAL A 132 1.86 6.89 18.91
C VAL A 132 0.57 7.64 19.20
N GLU A 133 0.48 8.36 20.31
CA GLU A 133 -0.73 9.11 20.68
C GLU A 133 -1.05 10.22 19.66
N ARG A 134 -0.05 10.87 19.11
CA ARG A 134 -0.19 11.88 18.07
C ARG A 134 -0.79 11.28 16.78
N GLN A 135 -0.21 10.21 16.27
CA GLN A 135 -0.68 9.54 15.06
C GLN A 135 -2.06 8.90 15.26
N LYS A 136 -2.31 8.27 16.41
CA LYS A 136 -3.59 7.69 16.80
C LYS A 136 -4.72 8.71 16.69
N LYS A 137 -4.52 9.92 17.21
CA LYS A 137 -5.51 11.00 17.11
C LYS A 137 -5.91 11.29 15.66
N ASP A 138 -4.93 11.33 14.75
CA ASP A 138 -5.17 11.60 13.34
C ASP A 138 -5.86 10.43 12.63
N PHE A 139 -5.47 9.19 12.93
CA PHE A 139 -6.13 8.00 12.39
C PHE A 139 -7.59 7.88 12.85
N VAL A 140 -7.85 8.16 14.12
CA VAL A 140 -9.21 8.21 14.66
C VAL A 140 -10.02 9.32 13.96
N ARG A 141 -9.42 10.48 13.69
CA ARG A 141 -10.08 11.59 12.98
C ARG A 141 -10.48 11.23 11.54
N LEU A 142 -9.79 10.29 10.88
CA LEU A 142 -10.18 9.74 9.58
C LEU A 142 -11.48 8.91 9.63
N GLY A 143 -12.02 8.63 10.81
CA GLY A 143 -13.18 7.74 10.99
C GLY A 143 -12.85 6.27 10.97
N VAL A 144 -11.58 5.90 11.16
CA VAL A 144 -11.12 4.51 11.24
C VAL A 144 -11.58 3.88 12.55
N LEU A 145 -12.31 2.76 12.44
CA LEU A 145 -12.78 1.99 13.58
C LEU A 145 -11.80 0.86 13.89
N GLY A 146 -11.40 0.74 15.14
CA GLY A 146 -10.46 -0.28 15.60
C GLY A 146 -10.32 -0.31 17.11
N ASP A 147 -9.54 -1.24 17.63
CA ASP A 147 -9.21 -1.33 19.04
C ASP A 147 -8.14 -0.30 19.43
N TRP A 148 -8.54 0.96 19.44
CA TRP A 148 -7.64 2.07 19.77
C TRP A 148 -7.29 2.14 21.26
N ASP A 149 -7.99 1.39 22.10
CA ASP A 149 -7.73 1.34 23.54
C ASP A 149 -6.63 0.31 23.87
N GLN A 150 -6.52 -0.74 23.05
CA GLN A 150 -5.53 -1.80 23.21
C GLN A 150 -4.78 -2.08 21.88
N PRO A 151 -4.11 -1.09 21.31
CA PRO A 151 -3.26 -1.32 20.14
C PRO A 151 -2.12 -2.26 20.49
N TYR A 152 -1.40 -2.76 19.49
CA TYR A 152 -0.12 -3.41 19.76
C TYR A 152 1.05 -2.47 19.48
N LEU A 153 2.04 -2.49 20.36
CA LEU A 153 3.27 -1.73 20.19
C LEU A 153 4.45 -2.72 20.22
N THR A 154 5.37 -2.60 19.26
CA THR A 154 6.55 -3.48 19.26
C THR A 154 7.40 -3.30 20.51
N MET A 155 7.25 -2.15 21.21
CA MET A 155 7.92 -1.86 22.48
C MET A 155 7.15 -2.26 23.75
N ASP A 156 5.98 -2.90 23.63
CA ASP A 156 5.31 -3.46 24.80
C ASP A 156 6.15 -4.64 25.34
N PHE A 157 6.34 -4.72 26.63
CA PHE A 157 7.25 -5.70 27.25
C PHE A 157 6.96 -7.13 26.83
N LYS A 158 5.69 -7.48 26.73
CA LYS A 158 5.27 -8.79 26.25
C LYS A 158 5.57 -8.98 24.77
N THR A 159 5.38 -7.95 23.95
CA THR A 159 5.68 -8.00 22.52
C THR A 159 7.19 -8.09 22.30
N GLU A 160 8.02 -7.34 23.07
CA GLU A 160 9.48 -7.46 23.05
C GLU A 160 9.92 -8.90 23.34
N ALA A 161 9.36 -9.53 24.37
CA ALA A 161 9.66 -10.92 24.72
C ALA A 161 9.21 -11.91 23.62
N ASP A 162 8.04 -11.69 23.01
CA ASP A 162 7.53 -12.56 21.95
C ASP A 162 8.32 -12.41 20.63
N ILE A 163 8.86 -11.23 20.33
CA ILE A 163 9.84 -11.01 19.25
C ILE A 163 11.12 -11.83 19.50
N MET A 164 11.62 -11.82 20.73
CA MET A 164 12.78 -12.67 21.12
C MET A 164 12.47 -14.16 20.99
N ARG A 165 11.27 -14.60 21.36
CA ARG A 165 10.82 -15.99 21.18
C ARG A 165 10.76 -16.37 19.71
N ALA A 166 10.27 -15.47 18.83
CA ALA A 166 10.28 -15.68 17.39
C ALA A 166 11.69 -15.92 16.85
N LEU A 167 12.70 -15.16 17.32
CA LEU A 167 14.11 -15.42 17.00
C LEU A 167 14.56 -16.80 17.49
N GLY A 168 14.15 -17.18 18.70
CA GLY A 168 14.46 -18.49 19.28
C GLY A 168 13.84 -19.65 18.47
N GLU A 169 12.67 -19.47 17.90
CA GLU A 169 12.04 -20.45 17.00
C GLU A 169 12.80 -20.60 15.69
N ILE A 170 13.20 -19.48 15.07
CA ILE A 170 14.03 -19.47 13.86
C ILE A 170 15.38 -20.15 14.12
N TYR A 171 16.00 -19.92 15.28
CA TYR A 171 17.22 -20.61 15.71
C TYR A 171 17.01 -22.12 15.82
N ARG A 172 15.94 -22.58 16.49
CA ARG A 172 15.62 -24.01 16.65
C ARG A 172 15.38 -24.70 15.32
N ASN A 173 14.83 -23.99 14.36
CA ASN A 173 14.57 -24.49 13.01
C ASN A 173 15.81 -24.47 12.10
N GLY A 174 16.97 -24.00 12.61
CA GLY A 174 18.26 -24.09 11.93
C GLY A 174 18.56 -22.96 10.94
N TYR A 175 17.72 -21.91 10.86
CA TYR A 175 17.90 -20.83 9.90
C TYR A 175 18.74 -19.66 10.42
N LEU A 176 18.97 -19.55 11.74
CA LEU A 176 19.79 -18.49 12.34
C LEU A 176 21.23 -18.96 12.54
N TYR A 177 22.19 -18.24 11.99
CA TYR A 177 23.60 -18.53 12.16
C TYR A 177 24.44 -17.25 12.30
N GLN A 178 25.65 -17.37 12.89
CA GLN A 178 26.66 -16.31 12.95
C GLN A 178 27.67 -16.49 11.83
N GLY A 179 28.04 -15.40 11.16
CA GLY A 179 29.03 -15.43 10.09
C GLY A 179 29.78 -14.13 9.94
N SER A 180 30.94 -14.20 9.27
CA SER A 180 31.72 -13.02 8.87
C SER A 180 31.60 -12.86 7.35
N LYS A 181 30.73 -11.96 6.89
CA LYS A 181 30.54 -11.63 5.47
C LYS A 181 30.43 -10.13 5.30
N PRO A 182 30.68 -9.62 4.07
CA PRO A 182 30.42 -8.23 3.75
C PRO A 182 28.92 -7.89 3.95
N VAL A 183 28.66 -6.84 4.71
CA VAL A 183 27.35 -6.25 4.88
C VAL A 183 27.42 -4.78 4.53
N HIS A 184 26.27 -4.19 4.17
CA HIS A 184 26.18 -2.74 4.06
C HIS A 184 26.40 -2.12 5.42
N TRP A 185 27.44 -1.30 5.52
CA TRP A 185 27.84 -0.64 6.75
C TRP A 185 27.76 0.87 6.60
N CYS A 186 27.07 1.52 7.51
CA CYS A 186 27.05 2.97 7.62
C CYS A 186 27.96 3.42 8.75
N VAL A 187 28.96 4.21 8.40
CA VAL A 187 29.93 4.76 9.38
C VAL A 187 29.23 5.69 10.37
N ASP A 188 28.32 6.53 9.87
CA ASP A 188 27.60 7.50 10.70
C ASP A 188 26.61 6.83 11.64
N CYS A 189 26.03 5.70 11.22
CA CYS A 189 25.21 4.86 12.07
C CYS A 189 26.04 4.02 13.06
N GLY A 190 27.29 3.69 12.74
CA GLY A 190 28.08 2.70 13.47
C GLY A 190 27.48 1.31 13.45
N SER A 191 26.74 0.94 12.37
CA SER A 191 25.95 -0.30 12.34
C SER A 191 25.79 -0.85 10.92
N ALA A 192 25.53 -2.16 10.85
CA ALA A 192 25.05 -2.82 9.65
C ALA A 192 23.64 -2.32 9.27
N LEU A 193 23.33 -2.37 7.97
CA LEU A 193 22.04 -2.02 7.39
C LEU A 193 21.44 -3.20 6.63
N ALA A 194 20.10 -3.31 6.66
CA ALA A 194 19.36 -4.19 5.76
C ALA A 194 19.27 -3.61 4.35
N GLU A 195 18.95 -4.46 3.36
CA GLU A 195 18.74 -4.03 1.97
C GLU A 195 17.64 -2.96 1.83
N ALA A 196 16.59 -3.05 2.64
CA ALA A 196 15.50 -2.06 2.68
C ALA A 196 15.93 -0.68 3.22
N GLU A 197 17.08 -0.58 3.86
CA GLU A 197 17.66 0.62 4.43
C GLU A 197 18.71 1.29 3.49
N VAL A 198 18.90 0.73 2.29
CA VAL A 198 19.83 1.22 1.28
C VAL A 198 19.06 1.97 0.20
N GLU A 199 19.48 3.18 -0.06
CA GLU A 199 19.04 3.99 -1.20
C GLU A 199 20.21 4.18 -2.17
N TYR A 200 19.91 4.52 -3.42
CA TYR A 200 20.94 4.74 -4.43
C TYR A 200 20.91 6.19 -4.87
N GLU A 201 22.08 6.83 -4.84
CA GLU A 201 22.29 8.20 -5.30
C GLU A 201 23.49 8.26 -6.26
N ASP A 202 23.44 9.19 -7.21
CA ASP A 202 24.55 9.38 -8.13
C ASP A 202 25.72 10.06 -7.45
N VAL A 203 26.90 9.43 -7.57
CA VAL A 203 28.16 9.96 -7.05
C VAL A 203 29.19 10.04 -8.14
N ASN A 204 30.11 10.99 -7.98
CA ASN A 204 31.27 11.17 -8.87
C ASN A 204 32.49 10.54 -8.21
N SER A 205 32.83 9.31 -8.60
CA SER A 205 33.94 8.53 -8.03
C SER A 205 35.19 8.55 -8.92
N PRO A 206 36.38 8.34 -8.34
CA PRO A 206 37.57 8.03 -9.15
C PRO A 206 37.36 6.65 -9.80
N ALA A 207 37.64 6.55 -11.09
CA ALA A 207 37.67 5.31 -11.85
C ALA A 207 39.09 5.10 -12.34
N ILE A 208 39.72 4.00 -11.93
CA ILE A 208 41.12 3.76 -12.20
C ILE A 208 41.34 2.39 -12.83
N ASP A 209 42.32 2.35 -13.72
CA ASP A 209 42.87 1.13 -14.31
C ASP A 209 44.25 0.85 -13.68
N VAL A 210 44.43 -0.34 -13.08
CA VAL A 210 45.63 -0.67 -12.31
C VAL A 210 46.27 -1.95 -12.85
N GLY A 211 47.55 -1.87 -13.15
CA GLY A 211 48.37 -2.99 -13.64
C GLY A 211 48.96 -3.83 -12.51
N PHE A 212 48.56 -5.10 -12.43
CA PHE A 212 49.21 -6.10 -11.57
C PHE A 212 50.23 -6.86 -12.35
N LYS A 213 51.51 -6.74 -11.98
CA LYS A 213 52.63 -7.37 -12.72
C LYS A 213 52.60 -8.88 -12.51
N VAL A 214 52.69 -9.65 -13.59
CA VAL A 214 52.79 -11.10 -13.53
C VAL A 214 54.16 -11.50 -12.94
N VAL A 215 54.15 -12.43 -11.99
CA VAL A 215 55.35 -12.88 -11.26
C VAL A 215 56.24 -13.76 -12.15
N ASP A 216 55.65 -14.80 -12.74
CA ASP A 216 56.34 -15.84 -13.48
C ASP A 216 56.11 -15.72 -14.98
N GLN A 217 57.09 -15.27 -15.71
CA GLN A 217 57.03 -15.15 -17.15
C GLN A 217 57.05 -16.52 -17.86
N ALA A 218 57.63 -17.55 -17.26
CA ALA A 218 57.58 -18.91 -17.79
C ALA A 218 56.14 -19.48 -17.74
N ALA A 219 55.34 -19.07 -16.77
CA ALA A 219 53.92 -19.39 -16.74
C ALA A 219 53.14 -18.76 -17.92
N LEU A 220 53.47 -17.55 -18.32
CA LEU A 220 52.88 -16.85 -19.46
C LEU A 220 53.14 -17.57 -20.78
N LEU A 221 54.31 -18.17 -20.98
CA LEU A 221 54.62 -18.96 -22.17
C LEU A 221 53.67 -20.15 -22.30
N LYS A 222 53.35 -20.78 -21.17
CA LYS A 222 52.38 -21.89 -21.15
C LYS A 222 50.93 -21.44 -21.47
N VAL A 223 50.58 -20.26 -21.03
CA VAL A 223 49.24 -19.68 -21.21
C VAL A 223 49.03 -19.14 -22.63
N PHE A 224 49.94 -18.36 -23.12
CA PHE A 224 49.79 -17.64 -24.40
C PHE A 224 50.59 -18.29 -25.58
N SER A 225 51.45 -19.25 -25.32
CA SER A 225 52.27 -19.92 -26.33
C SER A 225 53.15 -18.95 -27.14
N VAL A 226 53.56 -17.85 -26.52
CA VAL A 226 54.43 -16.79 -27.12
C VAL A 226 55.58 -16.50 -26.17
N ASP A 227 56.78 -16.38 -26.71
CA ASP A 227 57.95 -15.98 -25.93
C ASP A 227 57.88 -14.51 -25.56
N ILE A 228 57.84 -14.23 -24.27
CA ILE A 228 57.61 -12.88 -23.72
C ILE A 228 58.81 -12.49 -22.86
N SER A 229 59.58 -11.53 -23.33
CA SER A 229 60.74 -11.02 -22.62
C SER A 229 60.45 -9.74 -21.80
N ALA A 230 59.34 -9.09 -22.06
CA ALA A 230 58.96 -7.84 -21.37
C ALA A 230 57.95 -8.09 -20.23
N PRO A 231 57.93 -7.22 -19.19
CA PRO A 231 56.93 -7.34 -18.11
C PRO A 231 55.47 -7.28 -18.62
N VAL A 232 54.64 -8.19 -18.11
CA VAL A 232 53.20 -8.25 -18.44
C VAL A 232 52.39 -7.83 -17.22
N HIS A 233 51.34 -7.06 -17.44
CA HIS A 233 50.43 -6.59 -16.41
C HIS A 233 49.00 -7.09 -16.69
N ALA A 234 48.40 -7.75 -15.73
CA ALA A 234 46.94 -7.98 -15.66
C ALA A 234 46.29 -6.69 -15.19
N VAL A 235 45.45 -6.08 -16.01
CA VAL A 235 44.87 -4.76 -15.70
C VAL A 235 43.49 -4.91 -15.14
N ILE A 236 43.26 -4.42 -13.90
CA ILE A 236 41.96 -4.33 -13.26
C ILE A 236 41.39 -2.92 -13.37
N TRP A 237 40.09 -2.81 -13.25
CA TRP A 237 39.40 -1.52 -13.15
C TRP A 237 38.63 -1.45 -11.85
N THR A 238 38.66 -0.29 -11.16
CA THR A 238 37.93 -0.08 -9.91
C THR A 238 37.51 1.37 -9.72
N THR A 239 36.38 1.59 -9.05
CA THR A 239 35.92 2.91 -8.58
C THR A 239 36.19 3.13 -7.08
N THR A 240 36.75 2.13 -6.41
CA THR A 240 37.02 2.14 -4.96
C THR A 240 38.48 1.85 -4.66
N PRO A 241 39.44 2.76 -5.01
CA PRO A 241 40.87 2.50 -4.81
C PRO A 241 41.26 2.12 -3.38
N TRP A 242 40.50 2.60 -2.39
CA TRP A 242 40.72 2.30 -0.97
C TRP A 242 40.54 0.82 -0.60
N THR A 243 39.96 0.01 -1.48
CA THR A 243 39.87 -1.45 -1.24
C THR A 243 41.11 -2.23 -1.69
N LEU A 244 41.95 -1.64 -2.53
CA LEU A 244 43.15 -2.31 -3.04
C LEU A 244 44.09 -2.85 -1.94
N PRO A 245 44.32 -2.18 -0.80
CA PRO A 245 45.14 -2.76 0.29
C PRO A 245 44.60 -4.10 0.81
N ALA A 246 43.29 -4.32 0.70
CA ALA A 246 42.62 -5.55 1.12
C ALA A 246 42.50 -6.60 0.00
N ASN A 247 43.10 -6.34 -1.17
CA ASN A 247 43.06 -7.27 -2.30
C ASN A 247 43.59 -8.67 -1.92
N GLN A 248 42.93 -9.73 -2.34
CA GLN A 248 43.32 -11.13 -2.09
C GLN A 248 43.48 -11.93 -3.38
N ALA A 249 42.85 -11.50 -4.49
CA ALA A 249 42.95 -12.13 -5.79
C ALA A 249 42.58 -11.16 -6.93
N VAL A 250 42.78 -11.59 -8.17
CA VAL A 250 42.17 -10.99 -9.37
C VAL A 250 41.30 -12.03 -10.05
N SER A 251 40.01 -11.71 -10.22
CA SER A 251 39.03 -12.60 -10.81
C SER A 251 38.90 -12.42 -12.32
N VAL A 252 38.80 -13.54 -13.06
CA VAL A 252 38.56 -13.59 -14.50
C VAL A 252 37.37 -14.52 -14.78
N HIS A 253 36.67 -14.29 -15.87
CA HIS A 253 35.61 -15.22 -16.27
C HIS A 253 36.22 -16.40 -17.05
N PRO A 254 35.90 -17.66 -16.69
CA PRO A 254 36.56 -18.82 -17.29
C PRO A 254 36.35 -18.92 -18.80
N GLU A 255 35.19 -18.54 -19.30
CA GLU A 255 34.79 -18.69 -20.70
C GLU A 255 35.10 -17.48 -21.59
N LEU A 256 35.45 -16.32 -21.04
CA LEU A 256 35.82 -15.15 -21.83
C LEU A 256 37.20 -15.31 -22.44
N ASP A 257 37.41 -14.66 -23.59
CA ASP A 257 38.70 -14.56 -24.23
C ASP A 257 39.51 -13.37 -23.69
N TYR A 258 40.78 -13.61 -23.36
CA TYR A 258 41.70 -12.58 -22.87
C TYR A 258 42.83 -12.43 -23.84
N ASP A 259 43.10 -11.21 -24.22
CA ASP A 259 44.16 -10.87 -25.19
C ASP A 259 45.38 -10.29 -24.46
N LEU A 260 46.55 -10.77 -24.85
CA LEU A 260 47.80 -10.16 -24.53
C LEU A 260 48.12 -9.09 -25.56
N ILE A 261 48.15 -7.86 -25.15
CA ILE A 261 48.21 -6.69 -26.04
C ILE A 261 49.50 -5.91 -25.78
N GLN A 262 50.24 -5.66 -26.85
CA GLN A 262 51.38 -4.73 -26.81
C GLN A 262 50.89 -3.31 -26.98
N THR A 263 51.27 -2.44 -26.02
CA THR A 263 50.89 -1.04 -25.98
C THR A 263 52.11 -0.16 -25.69
N SER A 264 51.98 1.16 -25.78
CA SER A 264 52.99 2.10 -25.35
C SER A 264 53.28 2.01 -23.84
N LYS A 265 52.33 1.51 -23.05
CA LYS A 265 52.44 1.32 -21.60
C LYS A 265 52.94 -0.06 -21.18
N GLY A 266 53.37 -0.90 -22.14
CA GLY A 266 53.87 -2.25 -21.91
C GLY A 266 52.89 -3.33 -22.42
N LEU A 267 53.06 -4.55 -21.94
CA LEU A 267 52.21 -5.69 -22.29
C LEU A 267 51.07 -5.82 -21.29
N LEU A 268 49.85 -5.76 -21.78
CA LEU A 268 48.64 -5.77 -20.98
C LEU A 268 47.78 -7.00 -21.29
N ILE A 269 47.19 -7.58 -20.25
CA ILE A 269 46.14 -8.61 -20.37
C ILE A 269 44.80 -7.90 -20.15
N LEU A 270 43.90 -7.99 -21.14
CA LEU A 270 42.56 -7.44 -21.14
C LEU A 270 41.55 -8.45 -21.71
N ALA A 271 40.32 -8.43 -21.28
CA ALA A 271 39.28 -9.18 -21.96
C ALA A 271 39.06 -8.64 -23.38
N ARG A 272 39.00 -9.53 -24.36
CA ARG A 272 38.89 -9.17 -25.80
C ARG A 272 37.75 -8.21 -26.09
N GLU A 273 36.58 -8.47 -25.52
CA GLU A 273 35.38 -7.66 -25.76
C GLU A 273 35.51 -6.22 -25.24
N LEU A 274 36.28 -6.03 -24.20
CA LEU A 274 36.54 -4.70 -23.58
C LEU A 274 37.85 -4.04 -24.06
N ALA A 275 38.69 -4.75 -24.77
CA ALA A 275 40.04 -4.26 -25.14
C ALA A 275 39.96 -2.96 -25.94
N GLN A 276 39.09 -2.86 -26.94
CA GLN A 276 38.95 -1.65 -27.76
C GLN A 276 38.53 -0.43 -26.93
N ALA A 277 37.51 -0.56 -26.10
CA ALA A 277 37.04 0.53 -25.24
C ALA A 277 38.09 0.95 -24.19
N THR A 278 38.82 -0.03 -23.64
CA THR A 278 39.88 0.18 -22.67
C THR A 278 41.08 0.90 -23.30
N LEU A 279 41.56 0.47 -24.48
CA LEU A 279 42.64 1.11 -25.20
C LEU A 279 42.32 2.54 -25.63
N ALA A 280 41.08 2.79 -26.03
CA ALA A 280 40.60 4.15 -26.31
C ALA A 280 40.69 5.06 -25.06
N ARG A 281 40.36 4.56 -23.85
CA ARG A 281 40.55 5.29 -22.59
C ARG A 281 42.00 5.64 -22.33
N TYR A 282 42.94 4.82 -22.80
CA TYR A 282 44.39 5.04 -22.66
C TYR A 282 44.96 5.97 -23.72
N SER A 283 44.17 6.41 -24.68
CA SER A 283 44.59 7.13 -25.87
C SER A 283 45.68 6.36 -26.64
N GLU A 284 45.52 5.04 -26.71
CA GLU A 284 46.53 4.14 -27.28
C GLU A 284 46.23 3.97 -28.77
N GLU A 285 47.14 4.48 -29.63
CA GLU A 285 47.13 4.29 -31.07
C GLU A 285 48.25 3.31 -31.48
N GLY A 286 47.87 2.21 -32.11
CA GLY A 286 48.83 1.20 -32.56
C GLY A 286 49.02 0.00 -31.64
N ALA A 287 48.11 -0.25 -30.75
CA ALA A 287 48.09 -1.46 -29.94
C ALA A 287 48.01 -2.71 -30.82
N ARG A 288 48.76 -3.77 -30.45
CA ARG A 288 48.81 -5.01 -31.23
C ARG A 288 48.53 -6.20 -30.30
N VAL A 289 47.55 -7.02 -30.70
CA VAL A 289 47.30 -8.30 -30.03
C VAL A 289 48.41 -9.26 -30.41
N LEU A 290 49.10 -9.79 -29.42
CA LEU A 290 50.18 -10.76 -29.59
C LEU A 290 49.71 -12.19 -29.49
N ALA A 291 48.80 -12.48 -28.57
CA ALA A 291 48.25 -13.80 -28.32
C ALA A 291 46.93 -13.69 -27.56
N SER A 292 46.20 -14.80 -27.47
CA SER A 292 44.90 -14.86 -26.77
C SER A 292 44.79 -16.19 -26.04
N CYS A 293 44.01 -16.18 -24.94
CA CYS A 293 43.68 -17.39 -24.19
C CYS A 293 42.29 -17.31 -23.57
N LYS A 294 41.76 -18.44 -23.13
CA LYS A 294 40.56 -18.45 -22.29
C LYS A 294 40.89 -18.05 -20.83
N GLY A 295 40.00 -17.39 -20.13
CA GLY A 295 40.21 -17.01 -18.74
C GLY A 295 40.53 -18.21 -17.83
N ALA A 296 39.95 -19.38 -18.12
CA ALA A 296 40.30 -20.62 -17.41
C ALA A 296 41.82 -20.93 -17.46
N SER A 297 42.55 -20.53 -18.51
CA SER A 297 43.98 -20.72 -18.65
C SER A 297 44.80 -19.76 -17.77
N LEU A 298 44.21 -18.66 -17.36
CA LEU A 298 44.86 -17.68 -16.45
C LEU A 298 44.78 -18.10 -14.97
N ASN A 299 43.93 -19.07 -14.64
CA ASN A 299 43.70 -19.52 -13.28
C ASN A 299 45.01 -20.01 -12.62
N GLY A 300 45.30 -19.49 -11.41
CA GLY A 300 46.49 -19.81 -10.67
C GLY A 300 47.75 -19.00 -11.06
N LEU A 301 47.66 -18.11 -12.07
CA LEU A 301 48.74 -17.17 -12.37
C LEU A 301 48.94 -16.21 -11.20
N MET A 302 50.20 -16.08 -10.73
CA MET A 302 50.51 -15.22 -9.63
C MET A 302 50.88 -13.81 -10.12
N LEU A 303 50.36 -12.81 -9.41
CA LEU A 303 50.51 -11.40 -9.69
C LEU A 303 51.18 -10.71 -8.49
N ASN A 304 52.07 -9.77 -8.72
CA ASN A 304 52.57 -8.86 -7.68
C ASN A 304 51.51 -7.80 -7.40
N HIS A 305 51.22 -7.59 -6.14
CA HIS A 305 50.33 -6.50 -5.70
C HIS A 305 50.95 -5.14 -6.10
N PRO A 306 50.19 -4.13 -6.53
CA PRO A 306 50.74 -2.91 -7.13
C PRO A 306 51.57 -2.04 -6.20
N PHE A 307 51.43 -2.12 -4.90
CA PHE A 307 52.19 -1.30 -3.92
C PHE A 307 52.49 -2.02 -2.60
N ASP A 308 52.41 -3.35 -2.60
CA ASP A 308 52.61 -4.20 -1.44
C ASP A 308 53.49 -5.37 -1.88
N GLU A 309 54.29 -5.97 -0.97
CA GLU A 309 55.19 -7.07 -1.30
C GLU A 309 54.49 -8.41 -1.53
N ARG A 310 53.15 -8.43 -1.31
CA ARG A 310 52.33 -9.63 -1.48
C ARG A 310 52.20 -10.05 -2.95
N GLN A 311 52.01 -11.33 -3.13
CA GLN A 311 51.56 -11.91 -4.37
C GLN A 311 50.13 -12.42 -4.22
N VAL A 312 49.33 -12.24 -5.25
CA VAL A 312 47.93 -12.64 -5.30
C VAL A 312 47.66 -13.49 -6.52
N PRO A 313 46.78 -14.54 -6.41
CA PRO A 313 46.46 -15.40 -7.53
C PRO A 313 45.44 -14.77 -8.46
N VAL A 314 45.45 -15.16 -9.73
CA VAL A 314 44.30 -15.07 -10.62
C VAL A 314 43.37 -16.26 -10.32
N ILE A 315 42.07 -15.97 -10.18
CA ILE A 315 41.04 -16.99 -9.92
C ILE A 315 39.90 -16.88 -10.92
N CYS A 316 39.17 -17.97 -11.13
CA CYS A 316 37.97 -17.94 -11.96
C CYS A 316 36.72 -17.57 -11.14
N GLY A 317 35.88 -16.68 -11.71
CA GLY A 317 34.60 -16.28 -11.14
C GLY A 317 33.60 -15.87 -12.22
N GLU A 318 32.38 -16.42 -12.16
CA GLU A 318 31.32 -16.15 -13.15
C GLU A 318 30.71 -14.76 -13.01
N HIS A 319 30.98 -14.04 -11.92
CA HIS A 319 30.53 -12.66 -11.68
C HIS A 319 31.25 -11.61 -12.54
N VAL A 320 32.34 -11.98 -13.21
CA VAL A 320 33.07 -11.08 -14.11
C VAL A 320 32.28 -10.92 -15.40
N THR A 321 31.88 -9.69 -15.73
CA THR A 321 31.10 -9.35 -16.92
C THR A 321 31.89 -8.51 -17.91
N THR A 322 31.30 -8.29 -19.09
CA THR A 322 31.85 -7.41 -20.15
C THR A 322 31.11 -6.09 -20.29
N ASP A 323 30.32 -5.70 -19.27
CA ASP A 323 29.55 -4.45 -19.31
C ASP A 323 30.42 -3.21 -19.12
N ALA A 324 31.51 -3.33 -18.34
CA ALA A 324 32.43 -2.23 -18.06
C ALA A 324 33.81 -2.74 -17.60
N GLY A 325 34.76 -1.84 -17.59
CA GLY A 325 36.09 -2.09 -17.03
C GLY A 325 37.08 -2.70 -18.01
N THR A 326 37.79 -3.76 -17.59
CA THR A 326 38.86 -4.45 -18.32
C THR A 326 38.59 -5.96 -18.49
N GLY A 327 37.55 -6.48 -17.83
CA GLY A 327 37.26 -7.91 -17.76
C GLY A 327 38.14 -8.69 -16.76
N LEU A 328 38.95 -7.99 -15.95
CA LEU A 328 39.63 -8.50 -14.78
C LEU A 328 39.15 -7.71 -13.56
N VAL A 329 38.70 -8.40 -12.54
CA VAL A 329 38.11 -7.78 -11.35
C VAL A 329 39.06 -7.93 -10.15
N HIS A 330 39.39 -6.80 -9.55
CA HIS A 330 40.03 -6.75 -8.24
C HIS A 330 39.13 -7.38 -7.18
N THR A 331 39.63 -8.38 -6.47
CA THR A 331 38.87 -9.16 -5.52
C THR A 331 39.31 -8.90 -4.10
N ALA A 332 38.45 -8.29 -3.28
CA ALA A 332 38.66 -8.01 -1.85
C ALA A 332 37.48 -8.54 -1.04
N ALA A 333 37.60 -9.75 -0.52
CA ALA A 333 36.54 -10.49 0.17
C ALA A 333 35.94 -9.75 1.39
N ALA A 334 36.63 -8.75 1.94
CA ALA A 334 36.10 -7.92 3.02
C ALA A 334 35.15 -6.82 2.56
N HIS A 335 35.13 -6.47 1.27
CA HIS A 335 34.52 -5.26 0.75
C HIS A 335 33.59 -5.49 -0.45
N GLY A 336 33.29 -6.74 -0.81
CA GLY A 336 32.37 -7.10 -1.88
C GLY A 336 31.73 -8.46 -1.62
N ASN A 337 30.41 -8.57 -1.78
CA ASN A 337 29.71 -9.85 -1.61
C ASN A 337 30.13 -10.89 -2.66
N ASP A 338 30.23 -10.47 -3.92
CA ASP A 338 30.68 -11.35 -5.02
C ASP A 338 32.14 -11.77 -4.84
N ASP A 339 32.98 -10.82 -4.37
CA ASP A 339 34.37 -11.11 -4.01
C ASP A 339 34.46 -12.14 -2.88
N TRP A 340 33.62 -12.01 -1.87
CA TRP A 340 33.55 -12.97 -0.76
C TRP A 340 33.11 -14.35 -1.22
N LEU A 341 32.07 -14.42 -2.10
CA LEU A 341 31.57 -15.68 -2.64
C LEU A 341 32.64 -16.40 -3.48
N VAL A 342 33.32 -15.69 -4.41
CA VAL A 342 34.35 -16.28 -5.26
C VAL A 342 35.57 -16.71 -4.46
N MET A 343 35.98 -15.93 -3.47
CA MET A 343 37.08 -16.29 -2.58
C MET A 343 36.73 -17.54 -1.76
N ARG A 344 35.52 -17.62 -1.19
CA ARG A 344 35.09 -18.80 -0.44
C ARG A 344 34.99 -20.05 -1.31
N ALA A 345 34.57 -19.91 -2.58
CA ALA A 345 34.52 -21.04 -3.51
C ALA A 345 35.93 -21.57 -3.85
N ASN A 346 36.91 -20.67 -4.05
CA ASN A 346 38.27 -21.04 -4.41
C ASN A 346 39.15 -21.37 -3.18
N PHE A 347 38.95 -20.66 -2.06
CA PHE A 347 39.74 -20.76 -0.83
C PHE A 347 38.83 -20.79 0.41
N PRO A 348 38.15 -21.91 0.70
CA PRO A 348 37.12 -21.98 1.77
C PRO A 348 37.61 -21.61 3.17
N ASN A 349 38.87 -21.78 3.45
CA ASN A 349 39.50 -21.56 4.76
C ASN A 349 40.17 -20.16 4.89
N GLU A 350 40.24 -19.41 3.80
CA GLU A 350 40.86 -18.08 3.81
C GLU A 350 39.88 -17.05 4.35
N LYS A 351 40.34 -16.25 5.34
CA LYS A 351 39.53 -15.22 5.95
C LYS A 351 39.59 -13.91 5.14
N PRO A 352 38.46 -13.16 5.09
CA PRO A 352 38.46 -11.82 4.52
C PRO A 352 39.52 -10.93 5.19
N ARG A 353 40.26 -10.19 4.39
CA ARG A 353 41.28 -9.25 4.85
C ARG A 353 40.64 -7.93 5.25
N VAL A 354 40.25 -7.81 6.51
CA VAL A 354 39.60 -6.61 7.07
C VAL A 354 40.69 -5.65 7.57
N LEU A 355 40.85 -4.50 6.93
CA LEU A 355 41.81 -3.47 7.26
C LEU A 355 41.20 -2.17 7.76
N ILE A 356 39.87 -2.04 7.69
CA ILE A 356 39.11 -0.86 8.05
C ILE A 356 38.16 -1.19 9.20
N GLY A 357 38.12 -0.28 10.18
CA GLY A 357 37.24 -0.41 11.34
C GLY A 357 35.79 0.06 11.06
N ALA A 358 34.94 -0.13 12.04
CA ALA A 358 33.57 0.33 12.05
C ALA A 358 33.41 1.85 11.87
N ASP A 359 34.42 2.62 12.23
CA ASP A 359 34.53 4.07 12.08
C ASP A 359 34.96 4.51 10.66
N GLY A 360 35.09 3.57 9.73
CA GLY A 360 35.49 3.82 8.34
C GLY A 360 36.95 4.25 8.15
N LYS A 361 37.80 4.04 9.15
CA LYS A 361 39.23 4.34 9.11
C LYS A 361 40.06 3.07 9.07
N PHE A 362 41.20 3.14 8.40
CA PHE A 362 42.20 2.07 8.43
C PHE A 362 42.75 1.87 9.84
N PHE A 363 42.94 0.61 10.24
CA PHE A 363 43.54 0.30 11.53
C PHE A 363 44.94 0.92 11.67
N THR A 364 45.30 1.27 12.88
CA THR A 364 46.65 1.81 13.19
C THR A 364 47.67 0.71 13.50
N SER A 365 47.24 -0.54 13.56
CA SER A 365 48.04 -1.73 13.83
C SER A 365 48.81 -2.21 12.60
N ASP A 366 49.72 -3.14 12.81
CA ASP A 366 50.54 -3.76 11.75
C ASP A 366 49.72 -4.67 10.79
N LEU A 367 48.42 -4.86 11.07
CA LEU A 367 47.52 -5.47 10.10
C LEU A 367 47.42 -4.65 8.80
N VAL A 368 47.61 -3.33 8.88
CA VAL A 368 47.74 -2.44 7.72
C VAL A 368 49.21 -2.27 7.36
N GLU A 369 49.69 -3.07 6.40
CA GLU A 369 51.08 -3.10 5.95
C GLU A 369 51.52 -1.74 5.39
N LEU A 370 50.68 -1.11 4.58
CA LEU A 370 50.92 0.23 4.07
C LEU A 370 50.80 1.27 5.19
N THR A 371 51.88 1.60 5.84
CA THR A 371 51.92 2.50 7.00
C THR A 371 51.37 3.88 6.70
N ALA A 372 51.51 4.37 5.47
CA ALA A 372 51.03 5.69 5.04
C ALA A 372 49.52 5.90 5.11
N ILE A 373 48.72 4.81 5.16
CA ILE A 373 47.25 4.92 5.25
C ILE A 373 46.73 4.63 6.65
N ARG A 374 47.54 4.21 7.60
CA ARG A 374 47.12 3.91 8.97
C ARG A 374 46.37 5.08 9.61
N GLY A 375 45.21 4.85 10.14
CA GLY A 375 44.35 5.84 10.78
C GLY A 375 43.63 6.81 9.82
N LEU A 376 43.88 6.72 8.52
CA LEU A 376 43.23 7.59 7.54
C LEU A 376 41.79 7.12 7.23
N SER A 377 40.94 8.09 6.86
CA SER A 377 39.63 7.81 6.27
C SER A 377 39.79 7.18 4.87
N ARG A 378 38.73 6.50 4.38
CA ARG A 378 38.70 5.96 3.01
C ARG A 378 39.04 7.01 1.94
N GLN A 379 38.51 8.24 2.10
CA GLN A 379 38.71 9.34 1.14
C GLN A 379 40.14 9.84 1.14
N ASP A 380 40.78 9.95 2.30
CA ASP A 380 42.18 10.38 2.41
C ASP A 380 43.13 9.29 1.96
N ALA A 381 42.86 8.04 2.28
CA ALA A 381 43.63 6.90 1.80
C ALA A 381 43.61 6.78 0.27
N ASN A 382 42.48 7.09 -0.41
CA ASN A 382 42.44 7.15 -1.87
C ASN A 382 43.51 8.05 -2.46
N LYS A 383 43.75 9.22 -1.87
CA LYS A 383 44.78 10.17 -2.36
C LYS A 383 46.19 9.59 -2.24
N VAL A 384 46.46 8.96 -1.11
CA VAL A 384 47.77 8.32 -0.85
C VAL A 384 47.99 7.13 -1.81
N ILE A 385 46.98 6.27 -1.96
CA ILE A 385 47.07 5.08 -2.81
C ILE A 385 47.27 5.49 -4.29
N LEU A 386 46.51 6.48 -4.77
CA LEU A 386 46.68 7.01 -6.14
C LEU A 386 48.08 7.59 -6.36
N GLY A 387 48.60 8.34 -5.41
CA GLY A 387 49.96 8.89 -5.48
C GLY A 387 51.02 7.80 -5.60
N LEU A 388 50.94 6.77 -4.75
CA LEU A 388 51.87 5.62 -4.77
C LEU A 388 51.85 4.87 -6.11
N MET A 389 50.63 4.62 -6.64
CA MET A 389 50.49 3.93 -7.90
C MET A 389 50.94 4.75 -9.10
N GLN A 390 50.87 6.06 -9.02
CA GLN A 390 51.41 6.96 -10.03
C GLN A 390 52.95 6.99 -9.99
N GLU A 391 53.53 7.02 -8.80
CA GLU A 391 54.99 7.01 -8.61
C GLU A 391 55.62 5.70 -9.07
N ASN A 392 55.01 4.55 -8.82
CA ASN A 392 55.55 3.23 -9.19
C ASN A 392 55.12 2.76 -10.58
N GLY A 393 54.26 3.55 -11.28
CA GLY A 393 53.86 3.26 -12.66
C GLY A 393 52.77 2.17 -12.79
N SER A 394 52.15 1.71 -11.68
CA SER A 394 51.07 0.71 -11.73
C SER A 394 49.72 1.35 -12.06
N LEU A 395 49.55 2.65 -11.95
CA LEU A 395 48.38 3.38 -12.41
C LEU A 395 48.39 3.55 -13.92
N ILE A 396 47.62 2.77 -14.66
CA ILE A 396 47.59 2.80 -16.13
C ILE A 396 46.78 3.98 -16.65
N ALA A 397 45.57 4.19 -16.06
CA ALA A 397 44.70 5.33 -16.37
C ALA A 397 43.87 5.74 -15.15
N SER A 398 43.40 6.99 -15.18
CA SER A 398 42.52 7.55 -14.15
C SER A 398 41.51 8.51 -14.77
N ALA A 399 40.24 8.37 -14.40
CA ALA A 399 39.13 9.20 -14.84
C ALA A 399 38.17 9.46 -13.69
N ARG A 400 37.15 10.25 -13.95
CA ARG A 400 35.99 10.40 -13.06
C ARG A 400 34.79 9.73 -13.69
N LEU A 401 34.02 9.02 -12.87
CA LEU A 401 32.81 8.34 -13.30
C LEU A 401 31.61 8.76 -12.41
N ASN A 402 30.57 9.21 -13.06
CA ASN A 402 29.27 9.42 -12.39
C ASN A 402 28.47 8.12 -12.46
N HIS A 403 28.13 7.58 -11.31
CA HIS A 403 27.41 6.31 -11.23
C HIS A 403 26.55 6.24 -9.98
N SER A 404 25.55 5.37 -10.00
CA SER A 404 24.69 5.07 -8.87
C SER A 404 25.48 4.33 -7.78
N PHE A 405 25.38 4.78 -6.53
CA PHE A 405 26.12 4.24 -5.40
C PHE A 405 25.22 4.07 -4.17
N PRO A 406 25.39 3.01 -3.37
CA PRO A 406 24.55 2.77 -2.18
C PRO A 406 24.81 3.82 -1.09
N HIS A 407 23.73 4.39 -0.58
CA HIS A 407 23.69 5.37 0.49
C HIS A 407 22.84 4.91 1.65
N CYS A 408 23.17 5.36 2.84
CA CYS A 408 22.31 5.19 4.00
C CYS A 408 21.00 5.95 3.80
N TRP A 409 19.87 5.25 3.87
CA TRP A 409 18.54 5.85 3.69
C TRP A 409 18.28 7.04 4.63
N ARG A 410 18.96 7.06 5.78
CA ARG A 410 18.75 8.05 6.82
C ARG A 410 19.76 9.20 6.80
N HIS A 411 21.06 8.88 6.77
CA HIS A 411 22.13 9.87 6.78
C HIS A 411 22.43 10.43 5.37
N LYS A 412 21.97 9.76 4.32
CA LYS A 412 22.27 10.12 2.93
C LYS A 412 23.77 10.15 2.63
N THR A 413 24.54 9.34 3.35
CA THR A 413 25.97 9.21 3.19
C THR A 413 26.32 7.89 2.52
N PRO A 414 27.41 7.84 1.73
CA PRO A 414 27.84 6.65 1.02
C PRO A 414 28.18 5.50 1.97
N LEU A 415 27.62 4.34 1.72
CA LEU A 415 27.88 3.11 2.46
C LEU A 415 29.25 2.52 2.08
N MET A 416 29.69 1.56 2.87
CA MET A 416 30.72 0.61 2.50
C MET A 416 30.23 -0.81 2.75
N GLN A 417 30.76 -1.76 2.00
CA GLN A 417 30.66 -3.15 2.40
C GLN A 417 31.79 -3.46 3.35
N LEU A 418 31.46 -4.10 4.48
CA LEU A 418 32.41 -4.43 5.53
C LEU A 418 32.15 -5.85 6.06
N ALA A 419 33.12 -6.73 5.98
CA ALA A 419 33.03 -8.05 6.59
C ALA A 419 33.16 -7.92 8.12
N THR A 420 32.09 -8.20 8.81
CA THR A 420 31.98 -8.19 10.26
C THR A 420 31.27 -9.43 10.76
N HIS A 421 31.48 -9.80 12.03
CA HIS A 421 30.69 -10.85 12.65
C HIS A 421 29.29 -10.38 12.88
N GLN A 422 28.34 -10.96 12.17
CA GLN A 422 26.92 -10.63 12.23
C GLN A 422 26.07 -11.91 12.35
N TRP A 423 24.82 -11.73 12.72
CA TRP A 423 23.82 -12.79 12.72
C TRP A 423 22.95 -12.72 11.46
N PHE A 424 22.73 -13.87 10.85
CA PHE A 424 22.02 -13.98 9.59
C PHE A 424 20.89 -14.99 9.70
N ILE A 425 19.74 -14.67 9.11
CA ILE A 425 18.75 -15.66 8.72
C ILE A 425 19.11 -16.12 7.31
N GLY A 426 19.50 -17.38 7.19
CA GLY A 426 20.02 -17.96 5.96
C GLY A 426 18.91 -18.36 4.99
N MET A 427 18.97 -17.84 3.77
CA MET A 427 17.99 -18.17 2.74
C MET A 427 18.13 -19.61 2.22
N ASN A 428 19.35 -20.13 2.21
CA ASN A 428 19.69 -21.47 1.74
C ASN A 428 20.03 -22.45 2.86
N GLU A 429 20.00 -22.00 4.11
CA GLU A 429 20.06 -22.90 5.26
C GLU A 429 18.79 -23.76 5.30
N THR A 430 18.93 -25.01 5.75
CA THR A 430 17.86 -26.00 5.74
C THR A 430 17.42 -26.39 7.13
N ASP A 431 16.15 -26.68 7.29
CA ASP A 431 15.60 -27.27 8.50
C ASP A 431 15.92 -28.78 8.62
N ALA A 432 15.39 -29.40 9.65
CA ALA A 432 15.57 -30.83 9.88
C ALA A 432 14.99 -31.72 8.76
N SER A 433 14.09 -31.20 7.93
CA SER A 433 13.54 -31.90 6.77
C SER A 433 14.43 -31.77 5.52
N GLY A 434 15.45 -30.93 5.57
CA GLY A 434 16.34 -30.63 4.45
C GLY A 434 15.81 -29.57 3.49
N LYS A 435 14.75 -28.84 3.85
CA LYS A 435 14.15 -27.80 3.02
C LYS A 435 14.67 -26.41 3.41
N SER A 436 15.08 -25.65 2.42
CA SER A 436 15.60 -24.30 2.62
C SER A 436 14.50 -23.27 2.84
N LEU A 437 14.85 -22.16 3.54
CA LEU A 437 13.94 -21.05 3.73
C LEU A 437 13.47 -20.44 2.39
N ARG A 438 14.37 -20.40 1.38
CA ARG A 438 14.02 -19.93 0.03
C ARG A 438 12.96 -20.78 -0.63
N GLU A 439 13.04 -22.11 -0.50
CA GLU A 439 12.03 -23.02 -1.03
C GLU A 439 10.67 -22.84 -0.36
N TYR A 440 10.66 -22.66 0.98
CA TYR A 440 9.43 -22.34 1.70
C TYR A 440 8.84 -21.00 1.26
N ALA A 441 9.68 -19.97 1.11
CA ALA A 441 9.23 -18.65 0.69
C ALA A 441 8.65 -18.64 -0.73
N ASN A 442 9.29 -19.33 -1.69
CA ASN A 442 8.76 -19.47 -3.05
C ASN A 442 7.41 -20.21 -3.04
N GLN A 443 7.31 -21.32 -2.32
CA GLN A 443 6.04 -22.03 -2.19
C GLN A 443 4.95 -21.19 -1.52
N ALA A 444 5.31 -20.37 -0.53
CA ALA A 444 4.38 -19.48 0.13
C ALA A 444 3.86 -18.38 -0.80
N VAL A 445 4.73 -17.83 -1.68
CA VAL A 445 4.32 -16.88 -2.73
C VAL A 445 3.34 -17.53 -3.72
N ASP A 446 3.57 -18.81 -4.09
CA ASP A 446 2.67 -19.55 -4.97
C ASP A 446 1.27 -19.72 -4.38
N ASN A 447 1.17 -19.87 -3.07
CA ASN A 447 -0.07 -20.08 -2.34
C ASN A 447 -0.77 -18.77 -1.89
N THR A 448 -0.16 -17.60 -2.13
CA THR A 448 -0.71 -16.31 -1.74
C THR A 448 -1.52 -15.70 -2.88
N GLU A 449 -2.67 -15.11 -2.56
CA GLU A 449 -3.47 -14.32 -3.49
C GLU A 449 -2.98 -12.86 -3.52
N PHE A 450 -2.94 -12.25 -4.71
CA PHE A 450 -2.40 -10.89 -4.89
C PHE A 450 -3.41 -9.95 -5.52
N PHE A 451 -3.61 -8.81 -4.88
CA PHE A 451 -4.42 -7.69 -5.34
C PHE A 451 -3.56 -6.41 -5.43
N PRO A 452 -3.29 -5.88 -6.61
CA PRO A 452 -3.47 -6.48 -7.94
C PRO A 452 -2.47 -7.62 -8.21
N SER A 453 -2.75 -8.43 -9.22
CA SER A 453 -1.98 -9.63 -9.55
C SER A 453 -0.48 -9.40 -9.85
N TRP A 454 -0.09 -8.20 -10.31
CA TRP A 454 1.31 -7.86 -10.58
C TRP A 454 2.21 -7.91 -9.32
N GLY A 455 1.62 -7.78 -8.13
CA GLY A 455 2.35 -7.87 -6.86
C GLY A 455 3.09 -9.19 -6.69
N ARG A 456 2.54 -10.29 -7.25
CA ARG A 456 3.18 -11.62 -7.23
C ARG A 456 4.55 -11.62 -7.89
N ALA A 457 4.63 -11.18 -9.14
CA ALA A 457 5.88 -11.19 -9.90
C ALA A 457 6.97 -10.35 -9.22
N ARG A 458 6.56 -9.26 -8.59
CA ARG A 458 7.48 -8.38 -7.85
C ARG A 458 8.06 -9.08 -6.60
N LEU A 459 7.22 -9.70 -5.78
CA LEU A 459 7.69 -10.40 -4.58
C LEU A 459 8.52 -11.63 -4.92
N GLU A 460 8.11 -12.39 -5.93
CA GLU A 460 8.83 -13.56 -6.44
C GLU A 460 10.25 -13.20 -6.91
N ALA A 461 10.38 -12.13 -7.70
CA ALA A 461 11.70 -11.66 -8.16
C ALA A 461 12.61 -11.26 -6.99
N MET A 462 12.04 -10.65 -5.96
CA MET A 462 12.79 -10.26 -4.76
C MET A 462 13.25 -11.46 -3.92
N ILE A 463 12.47 -12.52 -3.81
CA ILE A 463 12.83 -13.73 -3.06
C ILE A 463 13.86 -14.57 -3.80
N LYS A 464 13.74 -14.67 -5.13
CA LYS A 464 14.59 -15.53 -5.97
C LYS A 464 16.08 -15.28 -5.74
N ASN A 465 16.50 -14.02 -5.71
CA ASN A 465 17.91 -13.63 -5.64
C ASN A 465 18.29 -12.99 -4.30
N ARG A 466 17.39 -13.08 -3.29
CA ARG A 466 17.63 -12.45 -2.00
C ARG A 466 18.86 -13.04 -1.31
N PRO A 467 19.83 -12.22 -0.86
CA PRO A 467 20.89 -12.67 0.02
C PRO A 467 20.34 -13.04 1.41
N ASP A 468 21.18 -13.69 2.22
CA ASP A 468 20.85 -13.94 3.62
C ASP A 468 20.56 -12.62 4.36
N TRP A 469 19.58 -12.66 5.24
CA TRP A 469 19.15 -11.46 5.96
C TRP A 469 20.01 -11.22 7.18
N CYS A 470 20.84 -10.20 7.17
CA CYS A 470 21.59 -9.72 8.35
C CYS A 470 20.60 -9.11 9.36
N VAL A 471 20.36 -9.79 10.48
CA VAL A 471 19.37 -9.37 11.48
C VAL A 471 19.98 -8.68 12.70
N SER A 472 21.30 -8.70 12.87
CA SER A 472 21.97 -8.02 13.97
C SER A 472 22.28 -6.55 13.67
N ARG A 473 22.07 -5.70 14.67
CA ARG A 473 22.33 -4.26 14.63
C ARG A 473 23.10 -3.83 15.86
N GLN A 474 23.96 -2.85 15.71
CA GLN A 474 24.74 -2.24 16.79
C GLN A 474 24.02 -0.96 17.22
N ARG A 475 22.85 -1.14 17.93
CA ARG A 475 21.96 -0.07 18.37
C ARG A 475 21.78 -0.07 19.87
N ASN A 476 21.41 1.10 20.42
CA ASN A 476 21.04 1.24 21.82
C ASN A 476 19.53 1.04 22.04
N TRP A 477 18.69 1.37 21.03
CA TRP A 477 17.24 1.24 21.09
C TRP A 477 16.72 0.24 20.08
N GLY A 478 16.43 -0.96 20.55
CA GLY A 478 15.92 -2.08 19.76
C GLY A 478 15.80 -3.32 20.63
N VAL A 479 15.06 -4.32 20.13
CA VAL A 479 14.91 -5.61 20.81
C VAL A 479 16.27 -6.32 20.78
N PRO A 480 16.86 -6.66 21.92
CA PRO A 480 18.17 -7.31 21.95
C PRO A 480 18.10 -8.78 21.51
N MET A 481 19.21 -9.30 21.05
CA MET A 481 19.39 -10.72 20.75
C MET A 481 19.80 -11.47 22.02
N PRO A 482 18.89 -12.22 22.69
CA PRO A 482 19.15 -12.79 24.01
C PRO A 482 19.93 -14.10 23.91
N LEU A 483 21.11 -14.04 23.29
CA LEU A 483 21.97 -15.19 23.04
C LEU A 483 23.24 -15.13 23.87
N PHE A 484 23.72 -16.30 24.29
CA PHE A 484 25.03 -16.50 24.90
C PHE A 484 25.89 -17.30 23.93
N VAL A 485 27.09 -16.80 23.62
CA VAL A 485 28.00 -17.39 22.65
C VAL A 485 29.34 -17.74 23.28
N HIS A 486 29.97 -18.80 22.81
CA HIS A 486 31.28 -19.20 23.22
C HIS A 486 32.32 -18.12 22.88
N LYS A 487 33.21 -17.79 23.82
CA LYS A 487 34.12 -16.65 23.71
C LYS A 487 35.10 -16.78 22.53
N GLU A 488 35.53 -18.00 22.21
CA GLU A 488 36.53 -18.28 21.17
C GLU A 488 35.88 -18.62 19.80
N THR A 489 34.86 -19.49 19.80
CA THR A 489 34.27 -20.01 18.56
C THR A 489 33.10 -19.15 18.05
N GLY A 490 32.46 -18.39 18.95
CA GLY A 490 31.25 -17.64 18.62
C GLY A 490 29.97 -18.48 18.54
N GLU A 491 30.08 -19.80 18.76
CA GLU A 491 28.93 -20.70 18.71
C GLU A 491 27.94 -20.46 19.86
N PRO A 492 26.63 -20.53 19.58
CA PRO A 492 25.58 -20.41 20.60
C PRO A 492 25.73 -21.48 21.70
N HIS A 493 25.30 -21.13 22.91
CA HIS A 493 25.27 -22.05 24.04
C HIS A 493 24.35 -23.25 23.72
N PRO A 494 24.73 -24.51 24.07
CA PRO A 494 23.92 -25.69 23.83
C PRO A 494 22.50 -25.62 24.37
N GLN A 495 22.30 -24.90 25.48
CA GLN A 495 20.99 -24.67 26.13
C GLN A 495 20.36 -23.33 25.71
N THR A 496 20.65 -22.82 24.48
CA THR A 496 20.17 -21.51 24.00
C THR A 496 18.66 -21.36 24.14
N SER A 497 17.85 -22.35 23.78
CA SER A 497 16.39 -22.26 23.87
C SER A 497 15.87 -22.08 25.30
N GLU A 498 16.48 -22.78 26.28
CA GLU A 498 16.08 -22.68 27.70
C GLU A 498 16.53 -21.35 28.30
N LEU A 499 17.74 -20.91 27.98
CA LEU A 499 18.29 -19.65 28.47
C LEU A 499 17.53 -18.47 27.90
N LEU A 500 17.19 -18.51 26.60
CA LEU A 500 16.40 -17.50 25.91
C LEU A 500 15.03 -17.34 26.57
N GLU A 501 14.31 -18.45 26.86
CA GLU A 501 13.00 -18.36 27.49
C GLU A 501 13.07 -17.74 28.90
N LYS A 502 14.10 -18.08 29.68
CA LYS A 502 14.33 -17.46 31.00
C LYS A 502 14.56 -15.93 30.88
N VAL A 503 15.25 -15.50 29.86
CA VAL A 503 15.41 -14.05 29.57
C VAL A 503 14.09 -13.45 29.15
N CYS A 504 13.33 -14.09 28.26
CA CYS A 504 12.02 -13.61 27.82
C CYS A 504 11.06 -13.37 28.98
N LEU A 505 11.02 -14.28 29.97
CA LEU A 505 10.20 -14.09 31.18
C LEU A 505 10.60 -12.85 32.00
N GLN A 506 11.89 -12.50 32.02
CA GLN A 506 12.36 -11.27 32.68
C GLN A 506 11.97 -10.04 31.89
N VAL A 507 12.06 -10.12 30.55
CA VAL A 507 11.66 -9.01 29.62
C VAL A 507 10.15 -8.78 29.68
N GLU A 508 9.32 -9.80 29.79
CA GLU A 508 7.88 -9.61 30.01
C GLU A 508 7.56 -8.76 31.26
N ALA A 509 8.38 -8.88 32.30
CA ALA A 509 8.18 -8.15 33.55
C ALA A 509 8.81 -6.74 33.54
N GLN A 510 9.94 -6.54 32.86
CA GLN A 510 10.78 -5.35 33.03
C GLN A 510 11.15 -4.67 31.69
N GLY A 511 10.71 -5.22 30.53
CA GLY A 511 11.10 -4.76 29.20
C GLY A 511 12.54 -5.14 28.86
N ILE A 512 13.02 -4.67 27.69
CA ILE A 512 14.36 -4.96 27.17
C ILE A 512 15.49 -4.57 28.14
N GLU A 513 15.26 -3.66 29.09
CA GLU A 513 16.24 -3.26 30.08
C GLU A 513 16.69 -4.45 30.92
N ALA A 514 15.84 -5.46 31.13
CA ALA A 514 16.18 -6.69 31.80
C ALA A 514 17.39 -7.41 31.18
N TRP A 515 17.50 -7.37 29.83
CA TRP A 515 18.66 -7.92 29.13
C TRP A 515 19.88 -7.00 29.20
N PHE A 516 19.70 -5.71 28.94
CA PHE A 516 20.82 -4.78 28.90
C PHE A 516 21.54 -4.69 30.25
N SER A 517 20.81 -4.69 31.35
CA SER A 517 21.37 -4.66 32.72
C SER A 517 21.82 -6.02 33.25
N LEU A 518 21.49 -7.13 32.55
CA LEU A 518 21.80 -8.49 32.99
C LEU A 518 23.33 -8.72 33.10
N ASP A 519 23.79 -9.15 34.27
CA ASP A 519 25.10 -9.75 34.39
C ASP A 519 25.07 -11.18 33.82
N GLY A 520 25.59 -11.30 32.60
CA GLY A 520 25.56 -12.57 31.85
C GLY A 520 26.36 -13.69 32.57
N ALA A 521 27.45 -13.35 33.25
CA ALA A 521 28.27 -14.35 33.99
C ALA A 521 27.51 -14.88 35.21
N ALA A 522 26.90 -13.99 35.99
CA ALA A 522 26.07 -14.37 37.14
C ALA A 522 24.82 -15.16 36.69
N PHE A 523 24.19 -14.76 35.60
CA PHE A 523 23.03 -15.46 35.04
C PHE A 523 23.39 -16.89 34.60
N LEU A 524 24.49 -17.07 33.86
CA LEU A 524 24.98 -18.40 33.44
C LEU A 524 25.43 -19.25 34.61
N ALA A 525 26.08 -18.69 35.64
CA ALA A 525 26.49 -19.43 36.84
C ALA A 525 25.30 -20.09 37.54
N VAL A 526 24.11 -19.48 37.48
CA VAL A 526 22.87 -20.04 38.04
C VAL A 526 22.18 -21.00 37.10
N ASN A 527 22.11 -20.66 35.82
CA ASN A 527 21.23 -21.33 34.84
C ASN A 527 21.96 -22.40 34.00
N ALA A 528 23.28 -22.29 33.84
CA ALA A 528 24.11 -23.20 33.05
C ALA A 528 25.53 -23.30 33.67
N PRO A 529 25.71 -23.76 34.93
CA PRO A 529 26.94 -23.60 35.68
C PRO A 529 28.13 -24.38 35.11
N ALA A 530 27.89 -25.46 34.40
CA ALA A 530 28.97 -26.35 33.91
C ALA A 530 29.96 -25.63 32.98
N ASN A 531 29.50 -24.64 32.18
CA ASN A 531 30.32 -23.99 31.16
C ASN A 531 30.24 -22.45 31.23
N ALA A 532 29.71 -21.87 32.30
CA ALA A 532 29.41 -20.43 32.42
C ALA A 532 30.61 -19.53 32.05
N ALA A 533 31.83 -19.88 32.41
CA ALA A 533 33.02 -19.09 32.16
C ALA A 533 33.43 -19.03 30.67
N GLN A 534 32.99 -19.96 29.84
CA GLN A 534 33.36 -20.06 28.43
C GLN A 534 32.47 -19.19 27.53
N TYR A 535 31.32 -18.72 28.05
CA TYR A 535 30.34 -17.98 27.25
C TYR A 535 30.28 -16.51 27.65
N LYS A 536 29.84 -15.70 26.69
CA LYS A 536 29.54 -14.26 26.85
C LYS A 536 28.18 -13.92 26.26
N LYS A 537 27.57 -12.90 26.81
CA LYS A 537 26.31 -12.31 26.33
C LYS A 537 26.51 -11.59 24.99
N VAL A 538 25.59 -11.74 24.02
CA VAL A 538 25.53 -10.95 22.81
C VAL A 538 25.00 -9.56 23.13
N THR A 539 25.56 -8.53 22.51
CA THR A 539 25.22 -7.11 22.75
C THR A 539 24.42 -6.48 21.62
N ASP A 540 24.27 -7.20 20.52
CA ASP A 540 23.54 -6.72 19.34
C ASP A 540 22.01 -6.68 19.61
N THR A 541 21.36 -5.76 18.89
CA THR A 541 19.89 -5.70 18.79
C THR A 541 19.41 -6.28 17.47
N LEU A 542 18.13 -6.57 17.36
CA LEU A 542 17.52 -7.02 16.12
C LEU A 542 17.31 -5.85 15.15
N ASP A 543 17.28 -6.17 13.88
CA ASP A 543 16.77 -5.31 12.82
C ASP A 543 15.30 -4.96 13.10
N VAL A 544 14.93 -3.70 12.99
CA VAL A 544 13.55 -3.23 13.20
C VAL A 544 12.55 -3.93 12.25
N TRP A 545 12.98 -4.34 11.06
CA TRP A 545 12.16 -5.14 10.16
C TRP A 545 11.87 -6.56 10.69
N PHE A 546 12.67 -7.04 11.62
CA PHE A 546 12.39 -8.28 12.35
C PHE A 546 11.27 -8.07 13.37
N ASP A 547 11.24 -6.94 14.05
CA ASP A 547 10.20 -6.60 15.04
C ASP A 547 8.83 -6.59 14.35
N SER A 548 8.67 -5.78 13.30
CA SER A 548 7.43 -5.72 12.53
C SER A 548 7.15 -7.01 11.75
N GLY A 549 8.20 -7.65 11.20
CA GLY A 549 8.08 -8.90 10.46
C GLY A 549 7.56 -10.08 11.29
N SER A 550 7.85 -10.12 12.59
CA SER A 550 7.41 -11.18 13.50
C SER A 550 6.09 -10.92 14.22
N THR A 551 5.35 -9.87 13.87
CA THR A 551 4.06 -9.53 14.49
C THR A 551 3.01 -10.64 14.32
N HIS A 552 3.10 -11.48 13.30
CA HIS A 552 2.27 -12.67 13.19
C HIS A 552 2.44 -13.64 14.36
N ALA A 553 3.66 -13.78 14.88
CA ALA A 553 3.94 -14.60 16.06
C ALA A 553 3.63 -13.86 17.37
N ALA A 554 4.04 -12.58 17.47
CA ALA A 554 3.90 -11.77 18.67
C ALA A 554 2.50 -11.19 18.90
N VAL A 555 1.68 -11.06 17.84
CA VAL A 555 0.35 -10.45 17.90
C VAL A 555 -0.75 -11.41 17.44
N LEU A 556 -0.70 -11.90 16.18
CA LEU A 556 -1.79 -12.76 15.66
C LEU A 556 -1.99 -14.04 16.46
N LYS A 557 -0.91 -14.71 16.83
CA LYS A 557 -0.98 -15.96 17.63
C LYS A 557 -1.27 -15.73 19.12
N ARG A 558 -1.09 -14.51 19.62
CA ARG A 558 -1.17 -14.19 21.06
C ARG A 558 -2.50 -13.60 21.47
N ARG A 559 -3.20 -12.92 20.56
CA ARG A 559 -4.47 -12.27 20.84
C ARG A 559 -5.65 -13.19 20.51
N PRO A 560 -6.51 -13.52 21.47
CA PRO A 560 -7.61 -14.48 21.27
C PRO A 560 -8.68 -13.98 20.28
N GLU A 561 -8.81 -12.65 20.12
CA GLU A 561 -9.70 -12.03 19.15
C GLU A 561 -9.20 -12.16 17.71
N LEU A 562 -7.89 -12.36 17.51
CA LEU A 562 -7.26 -12.51 16.18
C LEU A 562 -7.15 -13.98 15.77
N GLN A 563 -6.58 -14.22 14.61
CA GLN A 563 -6.35 -15.53 14.01
C GLN A 563 -5.05 -15.52 13.20
N HIS A 564 -4.35 -16.63 13.18
CA HIS A 564 -3.18 -16.86 12.32
C HIS A 564 -3.45 -18.06 11.38
N PRO A 565 -3.13 -17.94 10.08
CA PRO A 565 -2.69 -16.73 9.38
C PRO A 565 -3.77 -15.64 9.29
N ALA A 566 -3.39 -14.43 8.94
CA ALA A 566 -4.32 -13.38 8.59
C ALA A 566 -4.96 -13.65 7.23
N ASP A 567 -6.20 -13.21 7.02
CA ASP A 567 -6.83 -13.30 5.70
C ASP A 567 -6.21 -12.31 4.72
N LEU A 568 -5.81 -11.12 5.19
CA LEU A 568 -5.30 -10.06 4.34
C LEU A 568 -4.22 -9.22 5.04
N TYR A 569 -3.12 -8.97 4.31
CA TYR A 569 -2.18 -7.87 4.55
C TYR A 569 -2.38 -6.80 3.49
N LEU A 570 -2.39 -5.53 3.89
CA LEU A 570 -2.58 -4.40 2.98
C LEU A 570 -1.55 -3.32 3.26
N GLU A 571 -0.69 -3.00 2.29
CA GLU A 571 0.29 -1.91 2.41
C GLU A 571 0.63 -1.29 1.04
N GLY A 572 1.48 -0.25 1.07
CA GLY A 572 2.04 0.37 -0.12
C GLY A 572 3.00 -0.53 -0.89
N SER A 573 3.25 -0.20 -2.15
CA SER A 573 4.10 -0.98 -3.05
C SER A 573 5.57 -1.08 -2.62
N ASP A 574 6.05 -0.18 -1.76
CA ASP A 574 7.37 -0.23 -1.13
C ASP A 574 7.51 -1.41 -0.17
N GLN A 575 6.41 -1.88 0.41
CA GLN A 575 6.43 -2.94 1.41
C GLN A 575 6.72 -4.34 0.85
N HIS A 576 6.85 -4.50 -0.45
CA HIS A 576 7.43 -5.71 -1.06
C HIS A 576 8.89 -5.92 -0.64
N ARG A 577 9.64 -4.84 -0.38
CA ARG A 577 10.99 -4.89 0.22
C ARG A 577 11.00 -4.74 1.74
N GLY A 578 9.87 -4.41 2.33
CA GLY A 578 9.72 -4.17 3.75
C GLY A 578 8.91 -5.28 4.43
N TRP A 579 7.77 -4.89 4.98
CA TRP A 579 6.96 -5.72 5.86
C TRP A 579 6.39 -6.98 5.20
N PHE A 580 5.95 -6.92 3.93
CA PHE A 580 5.48 -8.13 3.23
C PHE A 580 6.56 -9.20 3.17
N GLN A 581 7.80 -8.79 2.88
CA GLN A 581 8.92 -9.70 2.76
C GLN A 581 9.44 -10.17 4.12
N SER A 582 9.61 -9.28 5.09
CA SER A 582 10.08 -9.66 6.43
C SER A 582 9.10 -10.59 7.13
N SER A 583 7.78 -10.32 7.03
CA SER A 583 6.73 -11.20 7.54
C SER A 583 6.71 -12.56 6.83
N LEU A 584 6.89 -12.58 5.50
CA LEU A 584 6.99 -13.83 4.74
C LEU A 584 8.13 -14.69 5.23
N LEU A 585 9.33 -14.10 5.37
CA LEU A 585 10.52 -14.84 5.77
C LEU A 585 10.44 -15.37 7.20
N THR A 586 9.98 -14.55 8.15
CA THR A 586 9.80 -15.00 9.53
C THR A 586 8.68 -16.02 9.65
N GLY A 587 7.58 -15.85 8.92
CA GLY A 587 6.49 -16.82 8.85
C GLY A 587 6.94 -18.18 8.29
N CYS A 588 7.68 -18.14 7.17
CA CYS A 588 8.24 -19.37 6.58
C CYS A 588 9.29 -20.03 7.50
N ALA A 589 10.13 -19.23 8.15
CA ALA A 589 11.16 -19.76 9.06
C ALA A 589 10.58 -20.37 10.35
N ILE A 590 9.42 -19.90 10.81
CA ILE A 590 8.75 -20.37 12.04
C ILE A 590 7.74 -21.46 11.73
N ASP A 591 6.86 -21.23 10.73
CA ASP A 591 5.67 -22.05 10.49
C ASP A 591 5.71 -22.79 9.14
N GLY A 592 6.72 -22.58 8.31
CA GLY A 592 6.83 -23.16 6.95
C GLY A 592 5.82 -22.60 5.95
N ARG A 593 5.17 -21.45 6.22
CA ARG A 593 4.16 -20.80 5.39
C ARG A 593 4.14 -19.29 5.54
N ALA A 594 3.48 -18.60 4.59
CA ALA A 594 3.19 -17.18 4.76
C ALA A 594 2.25 -16.94 5.97
N PRO A 595 2.40 -15.82 6.69
CA PRO A 595 1.51 -15.46 7.79
C PRO A 595 0.19 -14.82 7.32
N TYR A 596 -0.05 -14.79 6.04
CA TYR A 596 -1.23 -14.23 5.37
C TYR A 596 -1.69 -15.13 4.23
N GLU A 597 -2.99 -15.05 3.89
CA GLU A 597 -3.56 -15.72 2.72
C GLU A 597 -3.50 -14.83 1.47
N ALA A 598 -3.65 -13.52 1.64
CA ALA A 598 -3.65 -12.56 0.54
C ALA A 598 -2.84 -11.30 0.85
N LEU A 599 -2.29 -10.69 -0.21
CA LEU A 599 -1.63 -9.38 -0.19
C LEU A 599 -2.38 -8.39 -1.08
N LEU A 600 -2.76 -7.25 -0.51
CA LEU A 600 -3.28 -6.11 -1.25
C LEU A 600 -2.26 -4.98 -1.25
N THR A 601 -1.97 -4.45 -2.44
CA THR A 601 -0.94 -3.43 -2.62
C THR A 601 -1.55 -2.16 -3.21
N HIS A 602 -1.31 -1.01 -2.57
CA HIS A 602 -1.64 0.28 -3.13
C HIS A 602 -0.39 1.02 -3.64
N GLY A 603 -0.58 1.92 -4.61
CA GLY A 603 0.48 2.76 -5.15
C GLY A 603 0.86 3.91 -4.21
N PHE A 604 1.87 4.68 -4.64
CA PHE A 604 2.27 5.91 -3.96
C PHE A 604 1.30 7.05 -4.25
N VAL A 605 1.25 8.00 -3.33
CA VAL A 605 0.52 9.26 -3.56
C VAL A 605 1.47 10.31 -4.13
N VAL A 606 1.07 10.89 -5.26
CA VAL A 606 1.80 11.91 -5.99
C VAL A 606 0.99 13.22 -6.04
N ASP A 607 1.66 14.32 -6.33
CA ASP A 607 0.98 15.61 -6.52
C ASP A 607 0.19 15.67 -7.84
N GLY A 608 -0.51 16.78 -8.07
CA GLY A 608 -1.33 16.97 -9.29
C GLY A 608 -0.56 16.90 -10.61
N ALA A 609 0.77 16.98 -10.58
CA ALA A 609 1.65 16.86 -11.72
C ALA A 609 2.32 15.47 -11.83
N GLY A 610 1.99 14.53 -10.96
CA GLY A 610 2.58 13.19 -10.95
C GLY A 610 3.95 13.10 -10.28
N HIS A 611 4.32 14.08 -9.47
CA HIS A 611 5.60 14.06 -8.78
C HIS A 611 5.47 13.56 -7.34
N LYS A 612 6.49 12.82 -6.88
CA LYS A 612 6.61 12.42 -5.47
C LYS A 612 6.59 13.66 -4.56
N MET A 613 5.76 13.62 -3.54
CA MET A 613 5.66 14.70 -2.55
C MET A 613 6.86 14.72 -1.60
N SER A 614 7.38 15.92 -1.34
CA SER A 614 8.42 16.13 -0.34
C SER A 614 8.31 17.52 0.29
N LYS A 615 8.72 17.63 1.56
CA LYS A 615 8.73 18.92 2.28
C LYS A 615 9.65 19.93 1.58
N SER A 616 10.74 19.48 1.00
CA SER A 616 11.71 20.33 0.28
C SER A 616 11.14 20.93 -1.01
N LYS A 617 10.23 20.24 -1.69
CA LYS A 617 9.54 20.73 -2.89
C LYS A 617 8.29 21.58 -2.57
N GLY A 618 7.83 21.56 -1.32
CA GLY A 618 6.64 22.32 -0.89
C GLY A 618 5.32 21.81 -1.47
N ASN A 619 5.30 20.59 -2.04
CA ASN A 619 4.14 19.98 -2.71
C ASN A 619 3.38 18.96 -1.83
N VAL A 620 3.64 18.97 -0.53
CA VAL A 620 3.03 18.02 0.41
C VAL A 620 1.58 18.42 0.70
N VAL A 621 0.67 17.47 0.52
CA VAL A 621 -0.73 17.56 0.97
C VAL A 621 -0.85 16.84 2.30
N ALA A 622 -1.08 17.60 3.37
CA ALA A 622 -1.28 17.04 4.71
C ALA A 622 -2.73 16.57 4.90
N PRO A 623 -2.97 15.33 5.34
CA PRO A 623 -4.33 14.82 5.55
C PRO A 623 -5.11 15.64 6.58
N GLN A 624 -4.46 16.18 7.61
CA GLN A 624 -5.06 17.05 8.61
C GLN A 624 -5.70 18.28 7.95
N LYS A 625 -4.98 18.95 7.05
CA LYS A 625 -5.49 20.11 6.32
C LYS A 625 -6.69 19.76 5.44
N VAL A 626 -6.68 18.58 4.80
CA VAL A 626 -7.82 18.12 3.99
C VAL A 626 -9.04 17.88 4.88
N MET A 627 -8.87 17.21 6.02
CA MET A 627 -9.95 16.96 6.97
C MET A 627 -10.52 18.26 7.57
N ASP A 628 -9.67 19.26 7.86
CA ASP A 628 -10.09 20.55 8.40
C ASP A 628 -10.79 21.43 7.36
N THR A 629 -10.53 21.21 6.08
CA THR A 629 -11.13 22.00 4.99
C THR A 629 -12.40 21.34 4.44
N TYR A 630 -12.33 20.03 4.14
CA TYR A 630 -13.37 19.31 3.44
C TYR A 630 -14.10 18.28 4.31
N GLY A 631 -13.48 17.81 5.38
CA GLY A 631 -13.94 16.68 6.19
C GLY A 631 -13.29 15.36 5.80
N ALA A 632 -13.38 14.38 6.70
CA ALA A 632 -12.82 13.05 6.50
C ALA A 632 -13.59 12.27 5.43
N ASP A 633 -14.93 12.39 5.35
CA ASP A 633 -15.72 11.69 4.31
C ASP A 633 -15.31 12.09 2.89
N ILE A 634 -14.89 13.33 2.65
CA ILE A 634 -14.36 13.74 1.32
C ILE A 634 -13.01 13.09 1.06
N LEU A 635 -12.13 13.02 2.05
CA LEU A 635 -10.85 12.33 1.90
C LEU A 635 -11.05 10.82 1.66
N ARG A 636 -11.99 10.20 2.38
CA ARG A 636 -12.38 8.80 2.20
C ARG A 636 -12.97 8.55 0.81
N LEU A 637 -13.82 9.45 0.33
CA LEU A 637 -14.41 9.37 -1.01
C LEU A 637 -13.34 9.53 -2.10
N TRP A 638 -12.33 10.40 -1.90
CA TRP A 638 -11.21 10.51 -2.83
C TRP A 638 -10.45 9.19 -2.93
N VAL A 639 -10.09 8.58 -1.78
CA VAL A 639 -9.41 7.28 -1.76
C VAL A 639 -10.24 6.21 -2.46
N ALA A 640 -11.54 6.15 -2.15
CA ALA A 640 -12.45 5.16 -2.72
C ALA A 640 -12.70 5.36 -4.22
N SER A 641 -12.68 6.61 -4.72
CA SER A 641 -12.91 6.90 -6.15
C SER A 641 -11.68 6.79 -7.03
N THR A 642 -10.51 6.55 -6.45
CA THR A 642 -9.26 6.41 -7.20
C THR A 642 -8.91 4.94 -7.38
N ASP A 643 -8.45 4.56 -8.56
CA ASP A 643 -7.80 3.27 -8.75
C ASP A 643 -6.44 3.29 -8.06
N TYR A 644 -6.40 2.73 -6.86
CA TYR A 644 -5.21 2.71 -6.01
C TYR A 644 -4.17 1.63 -6.39
N SER A 645 -4.46 0.81 -7.40
CA SER A 645 -3.51 -0.21 -7.90
C SER A 645 -2.27 0.40 -8.54
N GLY A 646 -2.36 1.67 -8.99
CA GLY A 646 -1.29 2.51 -9.48
C GLY A 646 -1.03 3.70 -8.56
N GLU A 647 -0.34 4.73 -9.09
CA GLU A 647 -0.10 5.97 -8.35
C GLU A 647 -1.40 6.77 -8.16
N LEU A 648 -1.62 7.25 -6.94
CA LEU A 648 -2.77 8.08 -6.59
C LEU A 648 -2.42 9.57 -6.70
N THR A 649 -3.08 10.28 -7.58
CA THR A 649 -2.88 11.72 -7.72
C THR A 649 -3.81 12.49 -6.79
N ILE A 650 -3.27 13.48 -6.07
CA ILE A 650 -4.06 14.39 -5.21
C ILE A 650 -3.71 15.84 -5.50
N SER A 651 -4.75 16.69 -5.57
CA SER A 651 -4.64 18.13 -5.65
C SER A 651 -5.93 18.78 -5.13
N ASP A 652 -5.90 20.08 -4.86
CA ASP A 652 -7.10 20.83 -4.44
C ASP A 652 -8.20 20.77 -5.52
N GLU A 653 -7.84 20.80 -6.80
CA GLU A 653 -8.78 20.67 -7.91
C GLU A 653 -9.46 19.29 -7.91
N ILE A 654 -8.71 18.21 -7.68
CA ILE A 654 -9.25 16.85 -7.57
C ILE A 654 -10.20 16.76 -6.38
N LEU A 655 -9.82 17.29 -5.22
CA LEU A 655 -10.65 17.29 -4.03
C LEU A 655 -11.95 18.08 -4.22
N LYS A 656 -11.93 19.19 -4.96
CA LYS A 656 -13.14 19.92 -5.33
C LYS A 656 -14.08 19.09 -6.22
N ARG A 657 -13.55 18.35 -7.18
CA ARG A 657 -14.35 17.43 -8.00
C ARG A 657 -14.97 16.31 -7.19
N VAL A 658 -14.23 15.75 -6.25
CA VAL A 658 -14.74 14.74 -5.31
C VAL A 658 -15.85 15.33 -4.42
N ALA A 659 -15.68 16.55 -3.93
CA ALA A 659 -16.72 17.25 -3.16
C ALA A 659 -18.00 17.51 -4.00
N GLU A 660 -17.88 17.72 -5.32
CA GLU A 660 -19.04 17.80 -6.22
C GLU A 660 -19.76 16.44 -6.32
N SER A 661 -19.04 15.34 -6.45
CA SER A 661 -19.63 13.99 -6.44
C SER A 661 -20.34 13.70 -5.11
N TYR A 662 -19.71 14.05 -4.00
CA TYR A 662 -20.33 13.98 -2.67
C TYR A 662 -21.62 14.81 -2.60
N ARG A 663 -21.63 16.02 -3.13
CA ARG A 663 -22.82 16.88 -3.15
C ARG A 663 -23.98 16.24 -3.92
N ARG A 664 -23.71 15.58 -5.04
CA ARG A 664 -24.73 14.83 -5.79
C ARG A 664 -25.34 13.70 -4.96
N ILE A 665 -24.48 12.89 -4.34
CA ILE A 665 -24.93 11.81 -3.44
C ILE A 665 -25.80 12.39 -2.31
N ARG A 666 -25.31 13.44 -1.66
CA ARG A 666 -26.00 14.08 -0.54
C ARG A 666 -27.36 14.65 -0.95
N ASN A 667 -27.46 15.29 -2.12
CA ASN A 667 -28.73 15.84 -2.64
C ASN A 667 -29.74 14.74 -2.92
N THR A 668 -29.35 13.61 -3.48
CA THR A 668 -30.19 12.44 -3.68
C THR A 668 -30.73 11.91 -2.36
N LEU A 669 -29.86 11.68 -1.40
CA LEU A 669 -30.24 11.21 -0.06
C LEU A 669 -31.16 12.18 0.67
N ARG A 670 -30.90 13.48 0.52
CA ARG A 670 -31.77 14.51 1.09
C ARG A 670 -33.17 14.48 0.47
N PHE A 671 -33.29 14.27 -0.84
CA PHE A 671 -34.56 14.10 -1.51
C PHE A 671 -35.33 12.88 -0.98
N LEU A 672 -34.65 11.74 -0.85
CA LEU A 672 -35.25 10.52 -0.32
C LEU A 672 -35.80 10.73 1.10
N MET A 673 -34.98 11.22 2.00
CA MET A 673 -35.35 11.43 3.41
C MET A 673 -36.42 12.52 3.57
N ALA A 674 -36.39 13.57 2.77
CA ALA A 674 -37.40 14.63 2.84
C ALA A 674 -38.79 14.13 2.44
N ASN A 675 -38.83 13.17 1.51
CA ASN A 675 -40.10 12.55 1.11
C ASN A 675 -40.52 11.38 2.01
N LEU A 676 -39.73 11.04 3.01
CA LEU A 676 -40.04 10.05 4.06
C LEU A 676 -40.38 10.69 5.40
N ALA A 677 -40.36 12.02 5.51
CA ALA A 677 -40.55 12.72 6.79
C ALA A 677 -41.90 12.43 7.49
N ASP A 678 -42.95 12.19 6.72
CA ASP A 678 -44.30 11.85 7.20
C ASP A 678 -44.60 10.35 7.07
N PHE A 679 -43.62 9.51 6.81
CA PHE A 679 -43.79 8.09 6.62
C PHE A 679 -43.44 7.29 7.88
N ASP A 680 -44.40 6.52 8.37
CA ASP A 680 -44.25 5.60 9.50
C ASP A 680 -44.16 4.18 8.94
N GLU A 681 -43.00 3.56 8.98
CA GLU A 681 -42.74 2.20 8.50
C GLU A 681 -43.79 1.20 9.02
N LYS A 682 -44.21 1.32 10.28
CA LYS A 682 -45.16 0.38 10.91
C LYS A 682 -46.58 0.52 10.43
N LYS A 683 -46.94 1.66 9.84
CA LYS A 683 -48.30 1.99 9.42
C LYS A 683 -48.46 2.12 7.92
N ASP A 684 -47.44 2.67 7.28
CA ASP A 684 -47.54 3.18 5.92
C ASP A 684 -46.84 2.31 4.89
N LEU A 685 -45.96 1.37 5.36
CA LEU A 685 -45.22 0.45 4.47
C LEU A 685 -46.20 -0.52 3.78
N LEU A 686 -46.30 -0.40 2.47
CA LEU A 686 -47.12 -1.27 1.66
C LEU A 686 -46.38 -2.52 1.21
N PRO A 687 -47.04 -3.68 1.08
CA PRO A 687 -46.49 -4.86 0.41
C PRO A 687 -46.12 -4.55 -1.04
N VAL A 688 -45.05 -5.15 -1.56
CA VAL A 688 -44.52 -4.87 -2.92
C VAL A 688 -45.54 -5.12 -4.03
N ASP A 689 -46.41 -6.08 -3.89
CA ASP A 689 -47.49 -6.40 -4.84
C ASP A 689 -48.55 -5.30 -4.97
N GLN A 690 -48.56 -4.38 -3.99
CA GLN A 690 -49.44 -3.20 -4.01
C GLN A 690 -48.73 -1.95 -4.55
N TRP A 691 -47.46 -2.03 -4.91
CA TRP A 691 -46.72 -0.90 -5.46
C TRP A 691 -47.05 -0.67 -6.94
N MET A 692 -46.83 0.57 -7.38
CA MET A 692 -46.82 0.87 -8.80
C MET A 692 -45.67 0.14 -9.50
N GLU A 693 -45.82 -0.14 -10.78
CA GLU A 693 -44.86 -0.90 -11.53
C GLU A 693 -43.49 -0.20 -11.60
N ILE A 694 -43.46 1.13 -11.75
CA ILE A 694 -42.21 1.93 -11.74
C ILE A 694 -41.50 1.83 -10.39
N ASP A 695 -42.20 1.72 -9.27
CA ASP A 695 -41.60 1.58 -7.94
C ASP A 695 -40.95 0.22 -7.79
N ARG A 696 -41.54 -0.80 -8.33
CA ARG A 696 -40.99 -2.15 -8.40
C ARG A 696 -39.77 -2.21 -9.32
N TYR A 697 -39.78 -1.45 -10.42
CA TYR A 697 -38.67 -1.34 -11.32
C TYR A 697 -37.50 -0.56 -10.67
N ALA A 698 -37.74 0.48 -9.89
CA ALA A 698 -36.72 1.14 -9.09
C ALA A 698 -36.06 0.19 -8.08
N LEU A 699 -36.79 -0.78 -7.56
CA LEU A 699 -36.26 -1.83 -6.71
C LEU A 699 -35.34 -2.78 -7.50
N VAL A 700 -35.67 -3.12 -8.77
CA VAL A 700 -34.78 -3.88 -9.67
C VAL A 700 -33.46 -3.16 -9.86
N LEU A 701 -33.49 -1.87 -10.13
CA LEU A 701 -32.28 -1.03 -10.29
C LEU A 701 -31.43 -1.01 -9.01
N THR A 702 -32.09 -0.95 -7.85
CA THR A 702 -31.43 -0.95 -6.54
C THR A 702 -30.79 -2.29 -6.22
N GLU A 703 -31.46 -3.40 -6.51
CA GLU A 703 -30.93 -4.76 -6.34
C GLU A 703 -29.71 -5.01 -7.24
N LYS A 704 -29.78 -4.56 -8.49
CA LYS A 704 -28.66 -4.60 -9.43
C LYS A 704 -27.45 -3.82 -8.88
N LEU A 705 -27.68 -2.57 -8.46
CA LEU A 705 -26.64 -1.73 -7.85
C LEU A 705 -25.99 -2.45 -6.66
N GLN A 706 -26.79 -2.96 -5.73
CA GLN A 706 -26.29 -3.63 -4.53
C GLN A 706 -25.44 -4.84 -4.88
N THR A 707 -25.93 -5.69 -5.79
CA THR A 707 -25.21 -6.89 -6.23
C THR A 707 -23.86 -6.55 -6.83
N GLU A 708 -23.82 -5.53 -7.70
CA GLU A 708 -22.58 -5.11 -8.36
C GLU A 708 -21.60 -4.48 -7.38
N ILE A 709 -22.06 -3.61 -6.47
CA ILE A 709 -21.19 -2.96 -5.48
C ILE A 709 -20.60 -3.98 -4.49
N LEU A 710 -21.41 -4.94 -4.03
CA LEU A 710 -20.91 -5.99 -3.14
C LEU A 710 -19.85 -6.85 -3.84
N GLY A 711 -20.03 -7.15 -5.13
CA GLY A 711 -19.01 -7.80 -5.93
C GLY A 711 -17.74 -6.99 -6.07
N ASP A 712 -17.85 -5.67 -6.25
CA ASP A 712 -16.68 -4.78 -6.31
C ASP A 712 -15.95 -4.71 -4.94
N PHE A 713 -16.69 -4.70 -3.82
CA PHE A 713 -16.11 -4.74 -2.48
C PHE A 713 -15.36 -6.05 -2.21
N ASP A 714 -15.87 -7.17 -2.69
CA ASP A 714 -15.20 -8.46 -2.53
C ASP A 714 -13.90 -8.56 -3.35
N ARG A 715 -13.82 -7.83 -4.47
CA ARG A 715 -12.59 -7.71 -5.28
C ARG A 715 -11.71 -6.52 -4.88
N TYR A 716 -12.11 -5.76 -3.86
CA TYR A 716 -11.43 -4.55 -3.40
C TYR A 716 -11.37 -3.43 -4.45
N GLU A 717 -12.31 -3.38 -5.39
CA GLU A 717 -12.40 -2.41 -6.49
C GLU A 717 -13.31 -1.23 -6.12
N PHE A 718 -12.98 -0.49 -5.05
CA PHE A 718 -13.83 0.57 -4.52
C PHE A 718 -14.14 1.67 -5.52
N HIS A 719 -13.24 1.97 -6.45
CA HIS A 719 -13.45 3.01 -7.46
C HIS A 719 -14.59 2.66 -8.42
N LEU A 720 -14.79 1.38 -8.75
CA LEU A 720 -15.94 0.92 -9.55
C LEU A 720 -17.24 1.03 -8.75
N ALA A 721 -17.21 0.66 -7.47
CA ALA A 721 -18.36 0.80 -6.58
C ALA A 721 -18.81 2.26 -6.47
N VAL A 722 -17.87 3.22 -6.27
CA VAL A 722 -18.17 4.66 -6.23
C VAL A 722 -18.75 5.15 -7.55
N GLN A 723 -18.17 4.75 -8.68
CA GLN A 723 -18.66 5.13 -9.99
C GLN A 723 -20.11 4.70 -10.22
N LYS A 724 -20.43 3.44 -9.89
CA LYS A 724 -21.79 2.90 -9.98
C LYS A 724 -22.75 3.62 -9.03
N PHE A 725 -22.32 3.88 -7.80
CA PHE A 725 -23.14 4.58 -6.82
C PHE A 725 -23.47 6.01 -7.24
N VAL A 726 -22.51 6.75 -7.78
CA VAL A 726 -22.70 8.11 -8.32
C VAL A 726 -23.58 8.08 -9.57
N GLY A 727 -23.38 7.11 -10.46
CA GLY A 727 -24.22 6.89 -11.63
C GLY A 727 -25.69 6.64 -11.24
N PHE A 728 -25.90 5.75 -10.28
CA PHE A 728 -27.25 5.46 -9.76
C PHE A 728 -27.93 6.71 -9.19
N CYS A 729 -27.20 7.51 -8.39
CA CYS A 729 -27.73 8.77 -7.86
C CYS A 729 -28.11 9.76 -8.97
N SER A 730 -27.32 9.85 -10.05
CA SER A 730 -27.48 10.86 -11.09
C SER A 730 -28.46 10.42 -12.18
N GLU A 731 -28.36 9.19 -12.63
CA GLU A 731 -29.04 8.66 -13.80
C GLU A 731 -30.30 7.89 -13.40
N ASP A 732 -30.16 6.78 -12.69
CA ASP A 732 -31.28 5.90 -12.36
C ASP A 732 -32.28 6.57 -11.40
N LEU A 733 -31.79 7.23 -10.38
CA LEU A 733 -32.65 7.98 -9.46
C LEU A 733 -32.91 9.39 -9.96
N GLY A 734 -31.83 10.20 -10.16
CA GLY A 734 -31.97 11.65 -10.36
C GLY A 734 -32.69 12.02 -11.61
N SER A 735 -32.31 11.51 -12.79
CA SER A 735 -32.87 11.86 -14.08
C SER A 735 -34.06 10.99 -14.51
N PHE A 736 -34.30 9.89 -13.81
CA PHE A 736 -35.42 9.00 -14.12
C PHE A 736 -36.41 8.91 -12.97
N TYR A 737 -36.18 8.03 -11.99
CA TYR A 737 -37.20 7.65 -11.02
C TYR A 737 -37.69 8.81 -10.15
N LEU A 738 -36.77 9.53 -9.49
CA LEU A 738 -37.14 10.65 -8.61
C LEU A 738 -37.73 11.82 -9.37
N ASP A 739 -37.31 12.04 -10.62
CA ASP A 739 -37.87 13.11 -11.46
C ASP A 739 -39.34 12.84 -11.81
N ILE A 740 -39.67 11.61 -12.16
CA ILE A 740 -41.04 11.18 -12.42
C ILE A 740 -41.86 11.24 -11.14
N LEU A 741 -41.34 10.82 -9.99
CA LEU A 741 -42.03 10.78 -8.74
C LEU A 741 -42.46 12.14 -8.18
N LYS A 742 -41.85 13.26 -8.58
CA LYS A 742 -42.18 14.59 -8.06
C LYS A 742 -43.65 14.92 -8.17
N ASP A 743 -44.28 14.63 -9.34
CA ASP A 743 -45.68 14.86 -9.51
C ASP A 743 -46.52 14.02 -8.51
N ARG A 744 -46.24 12.74 -8.43
CA ARG A 744 -46.96 11.84 -7.54
C ARG A 744 -46.77 12.16 -6.06
N LEU A 745 -45.55 12.39 -5.63
CA LEU A 745 -45.25 12.70 -4.23
C LEU A 745 -45.86 14.02 -3.78
N TYR A 746 -45.91 15.03 -4.66
CA TYR A 746 -46.33 16.39 -4.28
C TYR A 746 -47.78 16.68 -4.54
N THR A 747 -48.40 16.02 -5.53
CA THR A 747 -49.73 16.39 -6.00
C THR A 747 -50.82 15.34 -5.68
N THR A 748 -50.52 14.15 -5.26
CA THR A 748 -51.52 13.19 -4.81
C THR A 748 -52.02 13.48 -3.39
N GLY A 749 -53.06 12.81 -2.92
CA GLY A 749 -53.49 12.93 -1.54
C GLY A 749 -52.41 12.51 -0.55
N GLU A 750 -52.32 13.20 0.57
CA GLU A 750 -51.29 13.02 1.59
C GLU A 750 -51.13 11.56 2.04
N THR A 751 -52.25 10.85 2.25
CA THR A 751 -52.27 9.43 2.65
C THR A 751 -52.70 8.50 1.52
N SER A 752 -52.67 8.97 0.26
CA SER A 752 -53.08 8.16 -0.88
C SER A 752 -52.23 6.94 -1.09
N HIS A 753 -52.83 5.87 -1.60
CA HIS A 753 -52.12 4.64 -1.97
C HIS A 753 -50.94 4.93 -2.92
N ALA A 754 -51.14 5.76 -3.92
CA ALA A 754 -50.13 6.14 -4.89
C ALA A 754 -48.91 6.80 -4.24
N ARG A 755 -49.10 7.65 -3.23
CA ARG A 755 -48.03 8.27 -2.48
C ARG A 755 -47.34 7.27 -1.54
N ARG A 756 -48.08 6.46 -0.80
CA ARG A 756 -47.53 5.45 0.10
C ARG A 756 -46.75 4.36 -0.63
N ALA A 757 -47.19 3.96 -1.83
CA ALA A 757 -46.43 3.06 -2.69
C ALA A 757 -45.04 3.65 -3.05
N ALA A 758 -44.99 4.90 -3.50
CA ALA A 758 -43.69 5.58 -3.76
C ALA A 758 -42.84 5.67 -2.52
N GLN A 759 -43.42 6.08 -1.37
CA GLN A 759 -42.66 6.18 -0.11
C GLN A 759 -42.16 4.82 0.38
N SER A 760 -42.90 3.75 0.17
CA SER A 760 -42.45 2.39 0.49
C SER A 760 -41.20 2.00 -0.32
N ALA A 761 -41.18 2.31 -1.61
CA ALA A 761 -40.00 2.10 -2.44
C ALA A 761 -38.80 2.98 -2.00
N LEU A 762 -39.07 4.28 -1.75
CA LEU A 762 -38.02 5.22 -1.28
C LEU A 762 -37.44 4.75 0.07
N HIS A 763 -38.22 4.18 0.97
CA HIS A 763 -37.78 3.60 2.23
C HIS A 763 -36.75 2.52 1.99
N HIS A 764 -37.04 1.50 1.18
CA HIS A 764 -36.11 0.42 0.89
C HIS A 764 -34.84 0.90 0.18
N ILE A 765 -34.96 1.81 -0.80
CA ILE A 765 -33.84 2.41 -1.52
C ILE A 765 -32.94 3.17 -0.55
N THR A 766 -33.50 3.96 0.35
CA THR A 766 -32.74 4.74 1.35
C THR A 766 -31.93 3.82 2.26
N HIS A 767 -32.57 2.74 2.76
CA HIS A 767 -31.89 1.77 3.62
C HIS A 767 -30.76 1.01 2.91
N ALA A 768 -30.95 0.64 1.65
CA ALA A 768 -29.91 0.00 0.84
C ALA A 768 -28.74 0.97 0.59
N MET A 769 -29.03 2.17 0.11
CA MET A 769 -28.00 3.18 -0.21
C MET A 769 -27.19 3.59 1.03
N MET A 770 -27.85 3.80 2.17
CA MET A 770 -27.18 4.15 3.42
C MET A 770 -26.15 3.11 3.83
N ARG A 771 -26.51 1.81 3.73
CA ARG A 771 -25.61 0.71 4.09
C ARG A 771 -24.48 0.54 3.07
N LEU A 772 -24.79 0.61 1.77
CA LEU A 772 -23.77 0.45 0.71
C LEU A 772 -22.68 1.52 0.78
N MET A 773 -23.01 2.74 1.17
CA MET A 773 -22.02 3.81 1.29
C MET A 773 -21.31 3.86 2.65
N ALA A 774 -21.81 3.16 3.68
CA ALA A 774 -21.28 3.24 5.04
C ALA A 774 -19.78 2.93 5.17
N PRO A 775 -19.19 1.96 4.46
CA PRO A 775 -17.76 1.74 4.48
C PRO A 775 -16.94 2.93 3.96
N ILE A 776 -17.49 3.71 3.03
CA ILE A 776 -16.83 4.83 2.33
C ILE A 776 -17.16 6.15 3.02
N LEU A 777 -18.42 6.55 3.02
CA LEU A 777 -18.94 7.79 3.60
C LEU A 777 -19.50 7.54 5.02
N SER A 778 -18.61 7.15 5.91
CA SER A 778 -18.97 6.63 7.22
C SER A 778 -19.73 7.62 8.09
N PHE A 779 -19.32 8.90 8.10
CA PHE A 779 -19.98 9.92 8.88
C PHE A 779 -21.34 10.29 8.30
N THR A 780 -21.42 10.39 6.98
CA THR A 780 -22.69 10.69 6.30
C THR A 780 -23.70 9.56 6.45
N ALA A 781 -23.28 8.30 6.39
CA ALA A 781 -24.15 7.16 6.62
C ALA A 781 -24.72 7.14 8.06
N ASN A 782 -23.89 7.45 9.04
CA ASN A 782 -24.33 7.59 10.43
C ASN A 782 -25.31 8.78 10.61
N GLU A 783 -25.07 9.91 9.93
CA GLU A 783 -26.00 11.05 9.92
C GLU A 783 -27.38 10.66 9.38
N ILE A 784 -27.43 9.85 8.32
CA ILE A 784 -28.69 9.36 7.77
C ILE A 784 -29.41 8.44 8.77
N TRP A 785 -28.67 7.52 9.39
CA TRP A 785 -29.18 6.63 10.41
C TRP A 785 -29.88 7.41 11.53
N GLN A 786 -29.24 8.46 12.02
CA GLN A 786 -29.78 9.33 13.06
C GLN A 786 -30.99 10.13 12.57
N THR A 787 -30.94 10.65 11.34
CA THR A 787 -32.02 11.47 10.75
C THR A 787 -33.29 10.65 10.52
N LEU A 788 -33.17 9.39 10.15
CA LEU A 788 -34.31 8.48 9.99
C LEU A 788 -34.94 8.08 11.33
N GLY A 789 -34.32 8.46 12.46
CA GLY A 789 -34.84 8.15 13.79
C GLY A 789 -34.82 6.65 14.11
N LEU A 790 -33.94 5.90 13.47
CA LEU A 790 -33.70 4.49 13.76
C LEU A 790 -33.14 4.31 15.16
N ASP A 791 -32.92 3.07 15.59
CA ASP A 791 -32.46 2.80 16.97
C ASP A 791 -31.35 3.77 17.39
N LYS A 792 -31.64 4.59 18.41
CA LYS A 792 -30.73 5.62 18.95
C LYS A 792 -29.49 5.03 19.61
N ASP A 793 -29.60 3.79 20.05
CA ASP A 793 -28.52 3.08 20.70
C ASP A 793 -27.64 2.31 19.72
N ALA A 794 -28.12 2.03 18.49
CA ALA A 794 -27.40 1.36 17.41
C ALA A 794 -26.84 2.34 16.37
N THR A 795 -26.00 1.83 15.49
CA THR A 795 -25.48 2.55 14.33
C THR A 795 -25.58 1.67 13.08
N VAL A 796 -25.46 2.29 11.91
CA VAL A 796 -25.41 1.56 10.63
C VAL A 796 -24.33 0.50 10.56
N PHE A 797 -23.24 0.63 11.33
CA PHE A 797 -22.10 -0.30 11.31
C PHE A 797 -22.35 -1.60 12.07
N GLU A 798 -23.39 -1.67 12.88
CA GLU A 798 -23.84 -2.89 13.57
C GLU A 798 -24.77 -3.73 12.70
N GLU A 799 -25.20 -3.17 11.56
CA GLU A 799 -26.13 -3.80 10.62
C GLU A 799 -25.40 -4.70 9.61
N LEU A 800 -26.18 -5.60 9.01
CA LEU A 800 -25.80 -6.31 7.79
C LEU A 800 -26.22 -5.52 6.55
N TRP A 801 -25.79 -5.96 5.38
CA TRP A 801 -26.29 -5.44 4.12
C TRP A 801 -27.81 -5.53 4.07
N TYR A 802 -28.44 -4.51 3.52
CA TYR A 802 -29.89 -4.46 3.49
C TYR A 802 -30.46 -5.56 2.62
N GLN A 803 -31.45 -6.26 3.14
CA GLN A 803 -32.16 -7.26 2.36
C GLN A 803 -33.36 -6.62 1.67
N LEU A 804 -33.26 -6.42 0.37
CA LEU A 804 -34.33 -5.90 -0.45
C LEU A 804 -35.44 -6.93 -0.56
N PRO A 805 -36.73 -6.51 -0.51
CA PRO A 805 -37.84 -7.41 -0.81
C PRO A 805 -37.83 -7.77 -2.29
N ALA A 806 -38.38 -8.92 -2.65
CA ALA A 806 -38.48 -9.34 -4.05
C ALA A 806 -39.37 -8.37 -4.85
N HIS A 807 -38.87 -7.84 -5.96
CA HIS A 807 -39.58 -6.85 -6.80
C HIS A 807 -40.77 -7.44 -7.57
N GLY A 808 -40.81 -8.75 -7.78
CA GLY A 808 -41.93 -9.45 -8.41
C GLY A 808 -42.21 -9.10 -9.87
N LEU A 809 -41.29 -8.42 -10.58
CA LEU A 809 -41.39 -8.17 -12.03
C LEU A 809 -40.79 -9.33 -12.81
N GLY A 810 -41.47 -9.76 -13.86
CA GLY A 810 -40.91 -10.69 -14.84
C GLY A 810 -39.90 -10.01 -15.76
N VAL A 811 -39.06 -10.80 -16.44
CA VAL A 811 -38.05 -10.32 -17.38
C VAL A 811 -38.66 -9.43 -18.47
N ASP A 812 -39.79 -9.81 -19.03
CA ASP A 812 -40.48 -9.03 -20.09
C ASP A 812 -40.84 -7.62 -19.61
N ARG A 813 -41.28 -7.48 -18.34
CA ARG A 813 -41.62 -6.16 -17.80
C ARG A 813 -40.39 -5.31 -17.51
N ILE A 814 -39.30 -5.94 -17.09
CA ILE A 814 -37.99 -5.25 -16.91
C ILE A 814 -37.52 -4.71 -18.26
N GLN A 815 -37.55 -5.53 -19.31
CA GLN A 815 -37.20 -5.11 -20.67
C GLN A 815 -38.12 -4.03 -21.23
N ALA A 816 -39.43 -4.08 -20.90
CA ALA A 816 -40.34 -3.02 -21.28
C ALA A 816 -39.96 -1.67 -20.65
N TRP A 817 -39.58 -1.64 -19.38
CA TRP A 817 -39.07 -0.41 -18.74
C TRP A 817 -37.76 0.08 -19.33
N GLU A 818 -36.85 -0.80 -19.70
CA GLU A 818 -35.63 -0.42 -20.42
C GLU A 818 -35.95 0.29 -21.75
N ALA A 819 -36.91 -0.25 -22.53
CA ALA A 819 -37.39 0.38 -23.77
C ALA A 819 -38.07 1.73 -23.51
N ILE A 820 -38.88 1.85 -22.46
CA ILE A 820 -39.56 3.10 -22.07
C ILE A 820 -38.51 4.17 -21.72
N ILE A 821 -37.47 3.81 -20.98
CA ILE A 821 -36.37 4.72 -20.59
C ILE A 821 -35.59 5.19 -21.82
N GLU A 822 -35.31 4.29 -22.77
CA GLU A 822 -34.68 4.66 -24.05
C GLU A 822 -35.50 5.71 -24.79
N VAL A 823 -36.78 5.45 -25.00
CA VAL A 823 -37.68 6.37 -25.71
C VAL A 823 -37.84 7.70 -24.97
N ARG A 824 -37.93 7.65 -23.63
CA ARG A 824 -37.95 8.84 -22.77
C ARG A 824 -36.70 9.72 -23.02
N GLY A 825 -35.53 9.10 -23.09
CA GLY A 825 -34.29 9.82 -23.40
C GLY A 825 -34.30 10.51 -24.77
N LEU A 826 -34.87 9.85 -25.76
CA LEU A 826 -35.05 10.42 -27.10
C LEU A 826 -36.09 11.56 -27.09
N ALA A 827 -37.24 11.36 -26.44
CA ALA A 827 -38.29 12.38 -26.30
C ALA A 827 -37.78 13.63 -25.58
N ALA A 828 -36.96 13.46 -24.53
CA ALA A 828 -36.36 14.58 -23.80
C ALA A 828 -35.45 15.45 -24.69
N LYS A 829 -34.74 14.88 -25.68
CA LYS A 829 -33.92 15.59 -26.62
C LYS A 829 -34.81 16.43 -27.58
N GLU A 830 -35.88 15.85 -28.07
CA GLU A 830 -36.82 16.57 -28.95
C GLU A 830 -37.54 17.72 -28.20
N ILE A 831 -37.92 17.50 -26.93
CA ILE A 831 -38.49 18.56 -26.08
C ILE A 831 -37.48 19.70 -25.88
N GLU A 832 -36.20 19.38 -25.68
CA GLU A 832 -35.18 20.41 -25.51
C GLU A 832 -34.95 21.26 -26.79
N VAL A 833 -35.09 20.67 -27.96
CA VAL A 833 -35.08 21.43 -29.22
C VAL A 833 -36.21 22.51 -29.26
N LEU A 834 -37.43 22.15 -28.86
CA LEU A 834 -38.53 23.09 -28.75
C LEU A 834 -38.31 24.14 -27.67
N ARG A 835 -37.68 23.73 -26.57
CA ARG A 835 -37.37 24.63 -25.46
C ARG A 835 -36.30 25.64 -25.85
N ALA A 836 -35.25 25.21 -26.55
CA ALA A 836 -34.22 26.09 -27.08
C ALA A 836 -34.77 27.07 -28.14
N ALA A 837 -35.81 26.65 -28.89
CA ALA A 837 -36.54 27.50 -29.80
C ALA A 837 -37.59 28.44 -29.15
N GLY A 838 -37.73 28.37 -27.79
CA GLY A 838 -38.67 29.19 -27.01
C GLY A 838 -40.16 28.82 -27.21
N GLN A 839 -40.42 27.64 -27.79
CA GLN A 839 -41.79 27.16 -28.04
C GLN A 839 -42.45 26.54 -26.83
N VAL A 840 -41.66 25.98 -25.92
CA VAL A 840 -42.10 25.43 -24.62
C VAL A 840 -41.23 25.96 -23.49
N GLY A 841 -41.81 26.25 -22.36
CA GLY A 841 -41.06 26.70 -21.16
C GLY A 841 -40.63 25.54 -20.24
N SER A 842 -41.33 24.43 -20.33
CA SER A 842 -41.02 23.20 -19.56
C SER A 842 -41.55 21.97 -20.29
N SER A 843 -41.06 20.77 -19.93
CA SER A 843 -41.54 19.51 -20.48
C SER A 843 -43.06 19.30 -20.24
N LEU A 844 -43.58 19.78 -19.13
CA LEU A 844 -45.03 19.71 -18.83
C LEU A 844 -45.89 20.54 -19.79
N GLN A 845 -45.33 21.46 -20.56
CA GLN A 845 -46.03 22.18 -21.62
C GLN A 845 -46.05 21.39 -22.92
N ALA A 846 -45.33 20.29 -23.04
CA ALA A 846 -45.24 19.46 -24.24
C ALA A 846 -46.33 18.38 -24.26
N GLU A 847 -46.77 18.07 -25.48
CA GLU A 847 -47.53 16.89 -25.86
C GLU A 847 -46.71 16.03 -26.81
N LEU A 848 -46.72 14.74 -26.60
CA LEU A 848 -45.98 13.75 -27.37
C LEU A 848 -46.88 12.88 -28.23
N GLU A 849 -46.43 12.63 -29.45
CA GLU A 849 -46.92 11.57 -30.32
C GLU A 849 -45.73 10.63 -30.62
N LEU A 850 -45.83 9.42 -30.07
CA LEU A 850 -44.75 8.41 -30.11
C LEU A 850 -45.15 7.33 -31.14
N HIS A 851 -44.48 7.29 -32.28
CA HIS A 851 -44.62 6.26 -33.27
C HIS A 851 -43.56 5.19 -33.03
N ALA A 852 -43.94 4.02 -32.58
CA ALA A 852 -43.05 2.93 -32.23
C ALA A 852 -43.52 1.61 -32.85
N SER A 853 -42.59 0.67 -33.05
CA SER A 853 -42.85 -0.64 -33.63
C SER A 853 -42.55 -1.75 -32.64
N GLY A 854 -43.03 -2.96 -32.89
CA GLY A 854 -42.70 -4.16 -32.15
C GLY A 854 -42.83 -4.03 -30.62
N ALA A 855 -41.81 -4.52 -29.89
CA ALA A 855 -41.79 -4.53 -28.44
C ALA A 855 -41.76 -3.12 -27.82
N LYS A 856 -41.21 -2.13 -28.48
CA LYS A 856 -41.24 -0.72 -28.01
C LYS A 856 -42.68 -0.17 -28.01
N PHE A 857 -43.45 -0.47 -29.08
CA PHE A 857 -44.86 -0.10 -29.10
C PHE A 857 -45.64 -0.75 -27.94
N ASP A 858 -45.48 -2.04 -27.76
CA ASP A 858 -46.14 -2.78 -26.71
C ASP A 858 -45.79 -2.27 -25.31
N ALA A 859 -44.49 -1.99 -25.07
CA ALA A 859 -44.01 -1.41 -23.82
C ALA A 859 -44.65 -0.03 -23.54
N LEU A 860 -44.57 0.89 -24.46
CA LEU A 860 -45.15 2.23 -24.30
C LEU A 860 -46.67 2.21 -24.14
N ASN A 861 -47.35 1.40 -24.97
CA ASN A 861 -48.77 1.29 -24.96
C ASN A 861 -49.32 0.66 -23.67
N SER A 862 -48.51 -0.21 -23.02
CA SER A 862 -48.88 -0.86 -21.77
C SER A 862 -49.10 0.12 -20.62
N LEU A 863 -48.46 1.27 -20.63
CA LEU A 863 -48.60 2.28 -19.58
C LEU A 863 -49.92 3.09 -19.67
N ASN A 864 -50.64 3.01 -20.79
CA ASN A 864 -51.87 3.74 -21.01
C ASN A 864 -51.75 5.23 -20.67
N GLU A 865 -52.62 5.78 -19.88
CA GLU A 865 -52.65 7.19 -19.44
C GLU A 865 -51.47 7.56 -18.55
N ASP A 866 -50.82 6.58 -17.90
CA ASP A 866 -49.68 6.79 -17.03
C ASP A 866 -48.39 7.13 -17.82
N LEU A 867 -48.36 6.85 -19.13
CA LEU A 867 -47.23 7.14 -19.98
C LEU A 867 -46.82 8.61 -19.92
N ARG A 868 -47.78 9.54 -19.87
CA ARG A 868 -47.49 10.98 -19.75
C ARG A 868 -46.72 11.34 -18.49
N PHE A 869 -46.92 10.62 -17.42
CA PHE A 869 -46.17 10.80 -16.18
C PHE A 869 -44.71 10.28 -16.33
N ALA A 870 -44.56 9.10 -16.93
CA ALA A 870 -43.24 8.55 -17.24
C ALA A 870 -42.46 9.46 -18.18
N MET A 871 -43.10 10.14 -19.11
CA MET A 871 -42.50 11.11 -20.03
C MET A 871 -42.39 12.54 -19.46
N ILE A 872 -43.02 12.82 -18.34
CA ILE A 872 -43.13 14.14 -17.68
C ILE A 872 -43.67 15.19 -18.66
N THR A 873 -44.79 14.85 -19.29
CA THR A 873 -45.52 15.71 -20.29
C THR A 873 -46.98 15.80 -19.97
N SER A 874 -47.71 16.75 -20.57
CA SER A 874 -49.15 16.90 -20.38
C SER A 874 -49.96 15.83 -21.09
N SER A 875 -49.43 15.31 -22.19
CA SER A 875 -50.03 14.22 -22.97
C SER A 875 -48.91 13.41 -23.66
N ALA A 876 -49.10 12.11 -23.70
CA ALA A 876 -48.26 11.20 -24.48
C ALA A 876 -49.15 10.14 -25.12
N LYS A 877 -49.22 10.12 -26.45
CA LYS A 877 -49.98 9.18 -27.25
C LYS A 877 -49.06 8.27 -28.03
N VAL A 878 -49.40 6.99 -28.08
CA VAL A 878 -48.58 5.99 -28.81
C VAL A 878 -49.33 5.57 -30.06
N TYR A 879 -48.61 5.51 -31.16
CA TYR A 879 -49.08 5.06 -32.45
C TYR A 879 -48.18 3.91 -32.95
N LYS A 880 -48.80 2.87 -33.51
CA LYS A 880 -48.05 1.74 -34.07
C LYS A 880 -47.41 2.11 -35.38
N ALA A 881 -46.06 2.08 -35.44
CA ALA A 881 -45.32 2.18 -36.67
C ALA A 881 -45.26 0.80 -37.36
N VAL A 882 -45.10 0.81 -38.67
CA VAL A 882 -45.01 -0.42 -39.47
C VAL A 882 -43.71 -1.18 -39.17
N ASP A 883 -42.59 -0.44 -39.02
CA ASP A 883 -41.27 -0.95 -38.75
C ASP A 883 -40.44 0.13 -38.05
N GLU A 884 -39.19 -0.21 -37.67
CA GLU A 884 -38.24 0.72 -37.03
C GLU A 884 -37.90 1.95 -37.91
N ALA A 885 -37.90 1.83 -39.21
CA ALA A 885 -37.59 2.94 -40.09
C ALA A 885 -38.70 4.04 -40.09
N ASN A 886 -39.90 3.68 -39.66
CA ASN A 886 -41.04 4.56 -39.49
C ASN A 886 -41.23 5.06 -38.07
N GLU A 887 -40.38 4.72 -37.12
CA GLU A 887 -40.39 5.22 -35.75
C GLU A 887 -40.06 6.73 -35.76
N LYS A 888 -40.80 7.51 -35.00
CA LYS A 888 -40.57 8.93 -34.80
C LYS A 888 -41.19 9.47 -33.54
N ILE A 889 -40.64 10.51 -33.02
CA ILE A 889 -41.17 11.27 -31.90
C ILE A 889 -41.57 12.64 -32.37
N LEU A 890 -42.83 12.98 -32.25
CA LEU A 890 -43.35 14.30 -32.56
C LEU A 890 -43.68 15.02 -31.26
N VAL A 891 -43.18 16.23 -31.13
CA VAL A 891 -43.38 17.09 -29.98
C VAL A 891 -44.08 18.36 -30.40
N LYS A 892 -45.10 18.75 -29.66
CA LYS A 892 -45.80 20.04 -29.86
C LYS A 892 -46.07 20.73 -28.52
N ALA A 893 -46.13 22.03 -28.51
CA ALA A 893 -46.61 22.81 -27.40
C ALA A 893 -48.11 22.56 -27.18
N SER A 894 -48.54 22.32 -25.94
CA SER A 894 -49.95 22.17 -25.59
C SER A 894 -50.66 23.51 -25.75
N ALA A 895 -51.84 23.46 -26.36
CA ALA A 895 -52.73 24.58 -26.48
C ALA A 895 -53.70 24.71 -25.26
N HIS A 896 -53.67 23.77 -24.34
CA HIS A 896 -54.53 23.75 -23.17
C HIS A 896 -54.07 24.70 -22.08
N THR A 897 -54.94 24.93 -21.09
CA THR A 897 -54.68 25.80 -19.94
C THR A 897 -53.81 25.08 -18.92
N LYS A 898 -52.83 25.79 -18.37
CA LYS A 898 -51.97 25.27 -17.30
C LYS A 898 -52.72 25.15 -15.95
N CYS A 899 -52.63 24.01 -15.32
CA CYS A 899 -53.13 23.82 -13.96
C CYS A 899 -52.19 24.47 -12.93
N ASP A 900 -52.69 25.37 -12.08
CA ASP A 900 -51.89 26.10 -11.07
C ASP A 900 -51.22 25.21 -10.04
N ARG A 901 -51.75 23.98 -9.81
CA ARG A 901 -51.26 23.08 -8.80
C ARG A 901 -50.21 22.06 -9.35
N CYS A 902 -50.58 21.27 -10.38
CA CYS A 902 -49.69 20.22 -10.90
C CYS A 902 -48.89 20.65 -12.12
N TRP A 903 -49.17 21.84 -12.66
CA TRP A 903 -48.51 22.48 -13.80
C TRP A 903 -48.68 21.77 -15.14
N HIS A 904 -49.47 20.68 -15.23
CA HIS A 904 -49.81 20.09 -16.50
C HIS A 904 -50.79 21.02 -17.25
N TYR A 905 -50.74 20.99 -18.55
CA TYR A 905 -51.64 21.69 -19.46
C TYR A 905 -52.78 20.73 -19.81
N ARG A 906 -54.02 21.07 -19.36
CA ARG A 906 -55.14 20.13 -19.43
C ARG A 906 -56.40 20.86 -19.94
N GLU A 907 -57.21 20.12 -20.72
CA GLU A 907 -58.46 20.63 -21.29
C GLU A 907 -59.54 20.87 -20.23
N ASP A 908 -59.43 20.16 -19.10
CA ASP A 908 -60.41 20.19 -18.01
C ASP A 908 -60.10 21.26 -16.95
N VAL A 909 -59.10 22.11 -17.14
CA VAL A 909 -58.86 23.27 -16.31
C VAL A 909 -59.92 24.32 -16.63
N GLY A 910 -60.65 24.80 -15.63
CA GLY A 910 -61.77 25.72 -15.79
C GLY A 910 -63.16 25.04 -15.77
N VAL A 911 -63.21 23.72 -15.83
CA VAL A 911 -64.49 22.98 -15.82
C VAL A 911 -65.19 22.96 -14.44
N ASN A 912 -64.37 22.88 -13.33
CA ASN A 912 -64.94 22.95 -11.99
C ASN A 912 -65.13 24.42 -11.58
N ALA A 913 -66.38 24.81 -11.32
CA ALA A 913 -66.74 26.20 -10.98
C ALA A 913 -66.17 26.65 -9.60
N GLU A 914 -65.98 25.76 -8.64
CA GLU A 914 -65.44 26.08 -7.30
C GLU A 914 -63.91 26.20 -7.36
N HIS A 915 -63.26 25.46 -8.29
CA HIS A 915 -61.81 25.42 -8.43
C HIS A 915 -61.36 25.59 -9.91
N PRO A 916 -61.63 26.75 -10.54
CA PRO A 916 -61.47 26.93 -11.99
C PRO A 916 -60.01 26.97 -12.45
N SER A 917 -59.06 27.16 -11.59
CA SER A 917 -57.64 27.26 -11.97
C SER A 917 -56.87 25.93 -11.89
N ILE A 918 -57.51 24.82 -11.47
CA ILE A 918 -56.88 23.51 -11.39
C ILE A 918 -57.65 22.42 -12.18
N CYS A 919 -56.94 21.42 -12.65
CA CYS A 919 -57.50 20.32 -13.42
C CYS A 919 -58.35 19.38 -12.54
N GLY A 920 -59.23 18.58 -13.14
CA GLY A 920 -60.10 17.63 -12.45
C GLY A 920 -59.35 16.62 -11.59
N ARG A 921 -58.14 16.18 -12.02
CA ARG A 921 -57.26 15.35 -11.21
C ARG A 921 -56.87 16.03 -9.90
N CYS A 922 -56.47 17.28 -9.95
CA CYS A 922 -56.09 18.03 -8.75
C CYS A 922 -57.33 18.31 -7.85
N VAL A 923 -58.52 18.53 -8.40
CA VAL A 923 -59.75 18.61 -7.64
C VAL A 923 -60.03 17.30 -6.93
N SER A 924 -59.92 16.16 -7.63
CA SER A 924 -60.09 14.83 -7.03
C SER A 924 -59.07 14.55 -5.91
N ASN A 925 -57.80 14.93 -6.09
CA ASN A 925 -56.72 14.70 -5.11
C ASN A 925 -56.88 15.56 -3.85
N LEU A 926 -57.48 16.73 -3.94
CA LEU A 926 -57.64 17.64 -2.79
C LEU A 926 -58.99 17.44 -2.08
N PHE A 927 -60.04 17.19 -2.83
CA PHE A 927 -61.42 17.28 -2.35
C PHE A 927 -62.26 16.02 -2.62
N GLY A 928 -61.74 15.06 -3.38
CA GLY A 928 -62.40 13.84 -3.75
C GLY A 928 -61.70 12.58 -3.25
N GLN A 929 -61.88 11.47 -3.95
CA GLN A 929 -61.32 10.16 -3.61
C GLN A 929 -59.84 10.01 -4.04
N GLY A 930 -59.30 11.01 -4.76
CA GLY A 930 -57.98 10.95 -5.33
C GLY A 930 -57.92 10.24 -6.70
N GLU A 931 -56.80 10.43 -7.39
CA GLU A 931 -56.53 9.75 -8.63
C GLU A 931 -56.13 8.28 -8.40
N GLN A 932 -56.34 7.45 -9.39
CA GLN A 932 -55.87 6.08 -9.43
C GLN A 932 -54.79 5.95 -10.49
N ARG A 933 -53.63 5.38 -10.14
CA ARG A 933 -52.54 5.03 -11.02
C ARG A 933 -52.20 3.55 -10.87
N THR A 934 -51.64 2.96 -11.89
CA THR A 934 -51.26 1.56 -11.91
C THR A 934 -49.80 1.33 -12.24
N HIS A 935 -49.22 2.17 -13.09
CA HIS A 935 -47.89 1.94 -13.62
C HIS A 935 -46.84 2.99 -13.15
N ALA A 936 -47.19 4.30 -13.12
CA ALA A 936 -46.24 5.36 -12.84
C ALA A 936 -46.76 6.51 -11.96
#